data_b72a4e8a88862400da21a09eb3aa1f3c
#
_entry.id   b72a4e8a88862400da21a09eb3aa1f3c
#
_cell.length_a   1.000
_cell.length_b   1.000
_cell.length_c   1.000
_cell.angle_alpha   90.00
_cell.angle_beta   90.00
_cell.angle_gamma   90.00
#
_symmetry.space_group_name_H-M   'P 1'
#
loop_
_entity.id
_entity.type
_entity.pdbx_description
1 polymer ?
#
loop_
_entity_poly.entity_id
_entity_poly.type
_entity_poly.pdbx_seq_one_letter_code
_entity_poly.pdbx_strand_id
1 'polypeptide(L)'
;MSKNTEDRIPEEDIDSKTKIAQEADAFLKEVAADDDSTDSDPIVEDSTDDDSDDEPLITFDDLGLSPEVLEAVKMAGYETPSPIQAKAIPALLEGGNLLGTAQTGTGKTAAFALPLLSRVDFSGRGPSILVLAPTRELAIQVAEAITQYAVKMPKIHVVPVYGGQDIAVQLRALKRKADIVVATPGRLIDHIKRGSITLGNVHAIVLDEADEMLDMGFMEDVDTILKEIPANAQRALFSATMPDDVKKIIEQHLGEYSEARIEGKTTTVENIRQRYLQVRNEHKVEALARVLEGEDFDGVLIFVRTKQNTTEVAEKLESRGFNVAPLNGDLAQSMRERTINRLKMGKLDIVVATDVAARGIDVDRISLVVNYDIPYDTESYVHRIGRTGRAGRSGNAILFITPREKRMLKTIERATRQPIEAMELPTAEVISAKRVAAFKEKVKSVISCGELNKFKELVESMVAEKSPEPAEGDSASAEPISAIDIAAAAIKMYQKKQPLFPELPPLDSPRERRERGGRDAGDAMPRERRERKEGANGIEEGFLRYYLAVGRLDHVSPKDIVGAIAGEGNISSSLIGRIKLFNKFSTVELPDSLSQEVLEHLSEMTIRGNDARFRVMTDEPPTGPAPGTHPRESRSFHRGKKFESERPFENRKARRARQFADRKPGQFDDKPFREKSGDKPFRKTRRFGRH
;
A
#
# COMPACT_ATOMS: atom_id res chain seq x y z
N MET A 1 23.16 74.63 -14.78
CA MET A 1 21.93 75.21 -14.20
C MET A 1 20.88 74.19 -14.32
N SER A 2 20.81 73.25 -13.38
CA SER A 2 19.97 73.14 -12.18
C SER A 2 18.49 73.44 -12.42
N LYS A 3 17.68 72.40 -12.31
CA LYS A 3 16.45 72.41 -11.52
C LYS A 3 16.01 70.99 -11.19
N ASN A 4 16.14 70.66 -9.91
CA ASN A 4 15.44 69.57 -9.20
C ASN A 4 13.94 69.79 -9.26
N THR A 5 13.19 68.76 -9.51
CA THR A 5 11.77 68.68 -9.11
C THR A 5 11.61 67.44 -8.20
N GLU A 6 11.42 67.74 -6.91
CA GLU A 6 11.01 66.77 -5.89
C GLU A 6 9.54 66.45 -6.11
N ASP A 7 9.24 65.15 -6.36
CA ASP A 7 7.90 64.63 -6.34
C ASP A 7 7.51 64.31 -4.87
N ARG A 8 6.56 65.09 -4.33
CA ARG A 8 5.88 64.90 -3.03
C ARG A 8 4.89 63.75 -3.17
N ILE A 9 5.04 62.75 -2.32
CA ILE A 9 4.06 61.66 -2.07
C ILE A 9 2.93 62.26 -1.21
N PRO A 10 1.64 61.98 -1.47
CA PRO A 10 0.53 62.49 -0.69
C PRO A 10 0.47 61.89 0.72
N GLU A 11 0.22 62.77 1.72
CA GLU A 11 0.21 62.45 3.14
C GLU A 11 -1.01 61.62 3.61
N GLU A 12 -1.93 61.16 2.75
CA GLU A 12 -3.13 60.42 3.13
C GLU A 12 -2.92 58.91 3.41
N ASP A 13 -1.76 58.33 3.12
CA ASP A 13 -1.50 56.90 3.24
C ASP A 13 -0.78 56.47 4.55
N ILE A 14 -0.39 57.46 5.38
CA ILE A 14 0.31 57.20 6.65
C ILE A 14 -0.65 57.05 7.82
N ASP A 15 -1.80 57.70 7.75
CA ASP A 15 -2.81 57.71 8.84
C ASP A 15 -3.62 56.40 8.93
N SER A 16 -3.82 55.71 7.83
CA SER A 16 -4.55 54.43 7.80
C SER A 16 -3.75 53.23 8.39
N LYS A 17 -2.43 53.20 8.22
CA LYS A 17 -1.57 52.15 8.80
C LYS A 17 -1.35 52.29 10.30
N THR A 18 -1.35 53.55 10.79
CA THR A 18 -1.18 53.84 12.20
C THR A 18 -2.47 53.52 12.99
N LYS A 19 -3.64 53.67 12.35
CA LYS A 19 -4.93 53.34 12.96
C LYS A 19 -5.16 51.85 13.09
N ILE A 20 -4.77 51.03 12.07
CA ILE A 20 -4.84 49.58 12.10
C ILE A 20 -3.89 48.97 13.16
N ALA A 21 -2.72 49.57 13.37
CA ALA A 21 -1.79 49.14 14.41
C ALA A 21 -2.30 49.44 15.83
N GLN A 22 -2.99 50.57 16.02
CA GLN A 22 -3.57 50.94 17.30
C GLN A 22 -4.82 50.12 17.65
N GLU A 23 -5.65 49.73 16.68
CA GLU A 23 -6.80 48.84 16.87
C GLU A 23 -6.35 47.38 17.17
N ALA A 24 -5.25 46.92 16.62
CA ALA A 24 -4.69 45.62 16.95
C ALA A 24 -4.10 45.55 18.38
N ASP A 25 -3.47 46.62 18.84
CA ASP A 25 -2.89 46.70 20.19
C ASP A 25 -3.98 46.89 21.28
N ALA A 26 -5.12 47.50 20.92
CA ALA A 26 -6.30 47.61 21.79
C ALA A 26 -7.01 46.27 21.97
N PHE A 27 -7.15 45.47 20.89
CA PHE A 27 -7.75 44.12 20.92
C PHE A 27 -6.92 43.13 21.76
N LEU A 28 -5.57 43.20 21.69
CA LEU A 28 -4.70 42.37 22.51
C LEU A 28 -4.73 42.74 24.01
N LYS A 29 -5.08 43.98 24.35
CA LYS A 29 -5.25 44.42 25.76
C LYS A 29 -6.63 44.07 26.34
N GLU A 30 -7.64 43.93 25.49
CA GLU A 30 -9.01 43.57 25.92
C GLU A 30 -9.12 42.05 26.18
N VAL A 31 -8.34 41.22 25.50
CA VAL A 31 -8.25 39.73 25.72
C VAL A 31 -7.45 39.39 26.99
N ALA A 32 -6.67 40.32 27.53
CA ALA A 32 -5.84 40.11 28.71
C ALA A 32 -6.51 40.61 30.04
N ALA A 33 -7.75 41.08 30.00
CA ALA A 33 -8.40 41.74 31.15
C ALA A 33 -9.59 40.97 31.77
N ASP A 34 -9.93 39.77 31.25
CA ASP A 34 -11.08 38.98 31.73
C ASP A 34 -10.67 37.66 32.41
N ASP A 35 -9.67 37.69 33.30
CA ASP A 35 -9.43 36.54 34.19
C ASP A 35 -9.01 37.01 35.59
N ASP A 36 -9.97 37.60 36.32
CA ASP A 36 -9.82 37.83 37.76
C ASP A 36 -11.18 37.65 38.46
N SER A 37 -11.48 36.38 38.82
CA SER A 37 -12.48 36.09 39.85
C SER A 37 -11.94 35.01 40.78
N THR A 38 -11.43 35.50 41.90
CA THR A 38 -10.99 34.77 43.08
C THR A 38 -12.09 33.89 43.67
N ASP A 39 -11.77 32.58 43.84
CA ASP A 39 -12.31 31.81 44.97
C ASP A 39 -11.20 31.00 45.62
N SER A 40 -10.94 31.30 46.86
CA SER A 40 -9.83 30.81 47.69
C SER A 40 -10.26 29.58 48.47
N ASP A 41 -9.73 28.40 48.13
CA ASP A 41 -9.59 27.28 49.06
C ASP A 41 -8.11 26.90 49.19
N PRO A 42 -7.61 26.51 50.38
CA PRO A 42 -6.20 26.40 50.68
C PRO A 42 -5.63 25.12 50.05
N ILE A 43 -4.74 25.29 49.07
CA ILE A 43 -3.95 24.22 48.48
C ILE A 43 -2.86 23.83 49.50
N VAL A 44 -2.93 22.58 49.91
CA VAL A 44 -1.85 21.89 50.60
C VAL A 44 -0.64 21.90 49.65
N GLU A 45 0.45 22.52 50.09
CA GLU A 45 1.76 22.41 49.44
C GLU A 45 2.20 20.96 49.49
N ASP A 46 1.94 20.19 48.45
CA ASP A 46 2.65 18.94 48.19
C ASP A 46 3.89 19.31 47.37
N SER A 47 5.02 19.31 48.07
CA SER A 47 6.34 19.50 47.50
C SER A 47 6.64 18.30 46.59
N THR A 48 6.24 18.35 45.34
CA THR A 48 6.83 17.50 44.30
C THR A 48 8.17 18.12 43.93
N ASP A 49 9.23 17.52 44.49
CA ASP A 49 10.58 17.65 43.99
C ASP A 49 10.55 17.34 42.49
N ASP A 50 10.64 18.39 41.67
CA ASP A 50 10.92 18.30 40.27
C ASP A 50 12.43 17.98 40.11
N ASP A 51 12.77 16.74 40.51
CA ASP A 51 14.03 16.12 40.12
C ASP A 51 13.93 15.87 38.62
N SER A 52 14.16 16.91 37.83
CA SER A 52 14.62 16.76 36.46
C SER A 52 15.98 16.06 36.57
N ASP A 53 15.96 14.71 36.56
CA ASP A 53 17.11 13.89 36.31
C ASP A 53 17.73 14.33 34.96
N ASP A 54 18.70 15.23 35.03
CA ASP A 54 19.68 15.45 33.98
C ASP A 54 20.55 14.18 33.93
N GLU A 55 19.96 13.06 33.45
CA GLU A 55 20.73 11.92 33.01
C GLU A 55 21.67 12.42 31.89
N PRO A 56 22.98 12.24 32.05
CA PRO A 56 23.95 12.70 31.06
C PRO A 56 23.58 12.09 29.71
N LEU A 57 23.39 12.93 28.72
CA LEU A 57 23.06 12.52 27.35
C LEU A 57 24.15 11.57 26.84
N ILE A 58 23.86 10.27 26.79
CA ILE A 58 24.75 9.23 26.27
C ILE A 58 25.06 9.57 24.81
N THR A 59 26.34 9.65 24.46
CA THR A 59 26.81 9.87 23.09
C THR A 59 27.31 8.56 22.47
N PHE A 60 27.56 8.51 21.17
CA PHE A 60 28.18 7.33 20.54
C PHE A 60 29.61 7.09 20.99
N ASP A 61 30.30 8.13 21.46
CA ASP A 61 31.65 7.99 22.04
C ASP A 61 31.65 7.16 23.33
N ASP A 62 30.55 7.17 24.08
CA ASP A 62 30.41 6.45 25.34
C ASP A 62 30.06 4.96 25.17
N LEU A 63 29.68 4.52 23.95
CA LEU A 63 29.21 3.17 23.68
C LEU A 63 30.29 2.14 23.40
N GLY A 64 31.57 2.51 23.37
CA GLY A 64 32.69 1.58 23.19
C GLY A 64 32.86 1.01 21.77
N LEU A 65 32.38 1.70 20.74
CA LEU A 65 32.56 1.33 19.34
C LEU A 65 34.04 1.45 18.91
N SER A 66 34.45 0.67 17.90
CA SER A 66 35.80 0.81 17.33
C SER A 66 35.98 2.20 16.68
N PRO A 67 37.22 2.75 16.68
CA PRO A 67 37.50 4.09 16.15
C PRO A 67 37.04 4.28 14.71
N GLU A 68 37.18 3.24 13.86
CA GLU A 68 36.80 3.27 12.45
C GLU A 68 35.29 3.37 12.29
N VAL A 69 34.54 2.63 13.11
CA VAL A 69 33.07 2.64 13.10
C VAL A 69 32.56 3.97 13.66
N LEU A 70 33.18 4.46 14.74
CA LEU A 70 32.79 5.74 15.33
C LEU A 70 33.03 6.92 14.38
N GLU A 71 34.15 6.92 13.64
CA GLU A 71 34.38 7.92 12.59
C GLU A 71 33.33 7.87 11.48
N ALA A 72 32.91 6.65 11.07
CA ALA A 72 31.86 6.47 10.08
C ALA A 72 30.49 6.98 10.57
N VAL A 73 30.15 6.76 11.86
CA VAL A 73 28.93 7.27 12.51
C VAL A 73 28.92 8.82 12.50
N LYS A 74 30.04 9.44 12.89
CA LYS A 74 30.19 10.91 12.88
C LYS A 74 30.07 11.48 11.45
N MET A 75 30.66 10.81 10.46
CA MET A 75 30.51 11.20 9.06
C MET A 75 29.06 11.09 8.55
N ALA A 76 28.29 10.14 9.06
CA ALA A 76 26.89 9.97 8.74
C ALA A 76 25.96 11.02 9.42
N GLY A 77 26.52 11.85 10.31
CA GLY A 77 25.79 12.91 11.01
C GLY A 77 24.99 12.43 12.21
N TYR A 78 25.29 11.27 12.78
CA TYR A 78 24.65 10.80 14.00
C TYR A 78 25.39 11.39 15.23
N GLU A 79 24.68 12.12 16.07
CA GLU A 79 25.21 12.77 17.28
C GLU A 79 24.88 11.97 18.53
N THR A 80 23.59 11.62 18.72
CA THR A 80 23.10 10.89 19.87
C THR A 80 22.49 9.55 19.49
N PRO A 81 22.76 8.47 20.24
CA PRO A 81 22.15 7.17 19.98
C PRO A 81 20.66 7.17 20.31
N SER A 82 19.87 6.51 19.48
CA SER A 82 18.46 6.26 19.80
C SER A 82 18.34 5.31 21.01
N PRO A 83 17.19 5.26 21.71
CA PRO A 83 17.01 4.41 22.88
C PRO A 83 17.30 2.93 22.64
N ILE A 84 16.97 2.39 21.44
CA ILE A 84 17.30 1.00 21.09
C ILE A 84 18.79 0.82 20.86
N GLN A 85 19.47 1.81 20.31
CA GLN A 85 20.92 1.78 20.08
C GLN A 85 21.68 1.82 21.41
N ALA A 86 21.30 2.72 22.32
CA ALA A 86 21.91 2.85 23.64
C ALA A 86 21.85 1.54 24.47
N LYS A 87 20.73 0.77 24.33
CA LYS A 87 20.57 -0.52 25.02
C LYS A 87 21.21 -1.69 24.29
N ALA A 88 21.11 -1.74 22.96
CA ALA A 88 21.54 -2.91 22.19
C ALA A 88 23.04 -2.92 21.90
N ILE A 89 23.67 -1.76 21.67
CA ILE A 89 25.10 -1.68 21.28
C ILE A 89 26.01 -2.27 22.38
N PRO A 90 25.91 -1.88 23.64
CA PRO A 90 26.77 -2.46 24.71
C PRO A 90 26.60 -3.98 24.82
N ALA A 91 25.35 -4.47 24.86
CA ALA A 91 25.07 -5.91 25.00
C ALA A 91 25.63 -6.74 23.83
N LEU A 92 25.58 -6.21 22.60
CA LEU A 92 26.18 -6.90 21.45
C LEU A 92 27.71 -6.81 21.41
N LEU A 93 28.31 -5.74 21.90
CA LEU A 93 29.78 -5.63 22.07
C LEU A 93 30.33 -6.63 23.07
N GLU A 94 29.63 -6.93 24.15
CA GLU A 94 29.99 -7.97 25.12
C GLU A 94 29.93 -9.38 24.52
N GLY A 95 29.25 -9.57 23.40
CA GLY A 95 29.17 -10.85 22.70
C GLY A 95 28.01 -11.73 23.11
N GLY A 96 27.12 -11.25 23.97
CA GLY A 96 25.87 -11.93 24.34
C GLY A 96 24.86 -11.97 23.19
N ASN A 97 23.89 -12.90 23.28
CA ASN A 97 22.75 -12.88 22.40
C ASN A 97 21.79 -11.75 22.81
N LEU A 98 21.02 -11.24 21.85
CA LEU A 98 20.14 -10.09 22.07
C LEU A 98 18.74 -10.32 21.50
N LEU A 99 17.74 -9.97 22.29
CA LEU A 99 16.36 -9.76 21.83
C LEU A 99 16.07 -8.26 21.83
N GLY A 100 15.95 -7.67 20.65
CA GLY A 100 15.61 -6.26 20.46
C GLY A 100 14.13 -6.08 20.09
N THR A 101 13.35 -5.47 20.98
CA THR A 101 11.94 -5.14 20.70
C THR A 101 11.79 -3.65 20.45
N ALA A 102 11.63 -3.26 19.18
CA ALA A 102 11.46 -1.87 18.78
C ALA A 102 10.74 -1.75 17.42
N GLN A 103 10.01 -0.66 17.22
CA GLN A 103 9.29 -0.38 15.97
C GLN A 103 10.23 -0.10 14.79
N THR A 104 9.70 -0.13 13.57
CA THR A 104 10.45 0.28 12.37
C THR A 104 10.77 1.77 12.43
N GLY A 105 11.95 2.17 11.93
CA GLY A 105 12.39 3.57 11.93
C GLY A 105 13.05 4.07 13.21
N THR A 106 13.23 3.21 14.23
CA THR A 106 13.91 3.56 15.50
C THR A 106 15.44 3.44 15.45
N GLY A 107 16.02 3.10 14.30
CA GLY A 107 17.48 2.94 14.15
C GLY A 107 17.99 1.53 14.48
N LYS A 108 17.15 0.47 14.39
CA LYS A 108 17.55 -0.93 14.63
C LYS A 108 18.75 -1.37 13.81
N THR A 109 18.85 -0.97 12.54
CA THR A 109 19.98 -1.36 11.69
C THR A 109 21.32 -0.92 12.25
N ALA A 110 21.43 0.31 12.73
CA ALA A 110 22.65 0.77 13.40
C ALA A 110 22.86 0.07 14.75
N ALA A 111 21.77 -0.22 15.49
CA ALA A 111 21.84 -0.89 16.79
C ALA A 111 22.53 -2.26 16.74
N PHE A 112 22.38 -3.02 15.63
CA PHE A 112 23.11 -4.29 15.47
C PHE A 112 24.36 -4.17 14.59
N ALA A 113 24.35 -3.31 13.55
CA ALA A 113 25.46 -3.26 12.62
C ALA A 113 26.73 -2.66 13.24
N LEU A 114 26.61 -1.57 14.00
CA LEU A 114 27.76 -0.88 14.60
C LEU A 114 28.57 -1.76 15.58
N PRO A 115 27.94 -2.44 16.54
CA PRO A 115 28.68 -3.31 17.46
C PRO A 115 29.26 -4.54 16.77
N LEU A 116 28.55 -5.14 15.81
CA LEU A 116 29.04 -6.30 15.07
C LEU A 116 30.22 -5.94 14.17
N LEU A 117 30.21 -4.79 13.51
CA LEU A 117 31.35 -4.26 12.75
C LEU A 117 32.56 -4.00 13.65
N SER A 118 32.35 -3.49 14.86
CA SER A 118 33.43 -3.18 15.81
C SER A 118 34.09 -4.43 16.41
N ARG A 119 33.33 -5.54 16.53
CA ARG A 119 33.78 -6.73 17.31
C ARG A 119 34.20 -7.91 16.44
N VAL A 120 33.54 -8.13 15.29
CA VAL A 120 33.70 -9.37 14.51
C VAL A 120 35.01 -9.36 13.70
N ASP A 121 35.76 -10.47 13.77
CA ASP A 121 36.95 -10.67 12.93
C ASP A 121 36.55 -11.11 11.49
N PHE A 122 37.04 -10.41 10.52
CA PHE A 122 36.79 -10.64 9.08
C PHE A 122 37.96 -11.37 8.39
N SER A 123 38.91 -11.96 9.14
CA SER A 123 40.07 -12.67 8.59
C SER A 123 39.71 -14.02 7.95
N GLY A 124 38.55 -14.60 8.29
CA GLY A 124 38.09 -15.91 7.86
C GLY A 124 37.72 -16.02 6.38
N ARG A 125 37.47 -17.25 5.93
CA ARG A 125 36.91 -17.53 4.60
C ARG A 125 35.40 -17.70 4.68
N GLY A 126 34.63 -16.91 3.91
CA GLY A 126 33.18 -16.89 3.92
C GLY A 126 32.61 -15.78 4.78
N PRO A 127 31.28 -15.68 4.92
CA PRO A 127 30.64 -14.61 5.69
C PRO A 127 30.90 -14.79 7.17
N SER A 128 31.36 -13.72 7.81
CA SER A 128 31.50 -13.62 9.26
C SER A 128 30.23 -13.12 9.94
N ILE A 129 29.45 -12.29 9.25
CA ILE A 129 28.14 -11.82 9.69
C ILE A 129 27.07 -12.20 8.67
N LEU A 130 25.97 -12.75 9.16
CA LEU A 130 24.76 -13.01 8.37
C LEU A 130 23.60 -12.19 8.92
N VAL A 131 22.90 -11.45 8.04
CA VAL A 131 21.66 -10.77 8.40
C VAL A 131 20.53 -11.36 7.56
N LEU A 132 19.45 -11.78 8.18
CA LEU A 132 18.23 -12.20 7.52
C LEU A 132 17.22 -11.05 7.53
N ALA A 133 16.60 -10.80 6.38
CA ALA A 133 15.58 -9.79 6.18
C ALA A 133 14.38 -10.36 5.43
N PRO A 134 13.12 -9.98 5.76
CA PRO A 134 11.91 -10.53 5.14
C PRO A 134 11.78 -10.20 3.65
N THR A 135 12.25 -9.03 3.24
CA THR A 135 12.04 -8.52 1.88
C THR A 135 13.37 -8.21 1.18
N ARG A 136 13.30 -8.17 -0.14
CA ARG A 136 14.45 -7.84 -1.00
C ARG A 136 14.91 -6.40 -0.79
N GLU A 137 13.93 -5.52 -0.67
CA GLU A 137 14.12 -4.08 -0.48
C GLU A 137 14.84 -3.82 0.85
N LEU A 138 14.40 -4.47 1.95
CA LEU A 138 15.06 -4.34 3.24
C LEU A 138 16.48 -4.94 3.22
N ALA A 139 16.66 -6.08 2.55
CA ALA A 139 18.00 -6.68 2.42
C ALA A 139 19.00 -5.75 1.70
N ILE A 140 18.54 -5.01 0.67
CA ILE A 140 19.35 -4.01 -0.02
C ILE A 140 19.66 -2.84 0.90
N GLN A 141 18.65 -2.29 1.59
CA GLN A 141 18.81 -1.15 2.50
C GLN A 141 19.75 -1.45 3.65
N VAL A 142 19.60 -2.60 4.28
CA VAL A 142 20.49 -3.03 5.36
C VAL A 142 21.91 -3.22 4.84
N ALA A 143 22.09 -3.79 3.63
CA ALA A 143 23.42 -3.94 3.03
C ALA A 143 24.06 -2.58 2.70
N GLU A 144 23.28 -1.61 2.20
CA GLU A 144 23.73 -0.24 1.92
C GLU A 144 24.13 0.47 3.22
N ALA A 145 23.29 0.37 4.27
CA ALA A 145 23.58 0.97 5.58
C ALA A 145 24.87 0.38 6.20
N ILE A 146 25.02 -0.96 6.21
CA ILE A 146 26.23 -1.60 6.70
C ILE A 146 27.46 -1.16 5.89
N THR A 147 27.33 -1.01 4.59
CA THR A 147 28.41 -0.53 3.73
C THR A 147 28.83 0.90 4.09
N GLN A 148 27.87 1.76 4.43
CA GLN A 148 28.15 3.13 4.90
C GLN A 148 28.87 3.12 6.26
N TYR A 149 28.43 2.29 7.21
CA TYR A 149 29.05 2.17 8.53
C TYR A 149 30.46 1.56 8.46
N ALA A 150 30.74 0.73 7.44
CA ALA A 150 32.04 0.10 7.23
C ALA A 150 32.99 0.95 6.35
N VAL A 151 32.63 2.19 5.95
CA VAL A 151 33.38 3.00 4.97
C VAL A 151 34.84 3.25 5.39
N LYS A 152 35.14 3.31 6.68
CA LYS A 152 36.49 3.51 7.22
C LYS A 152 37.24 2.19 7.50
N MET A 153 36.55 1.06 7.41
CA MET A 153 37.14 -0.26 7.62
C MET A 153 37.75 -0.79 6.32
N PRO A 154 38.95 -1.37 6.35
CA PRO A 154 39.62 -1.82 5.13
C PRO A 154 38.94 -3.07 4.56
N LYS A 155 38.49 -2.98 3.30
CA LYS A 155 38.13 -4.11 2.44
C LYS A 155 37.00 -5.03 2.92
N ILE A 156 35.98 -4.52 3.62
CA ILE A 156 34.78 -5.29 3.93
C ILE A 156 33.86 -5.34 2.71
N HIS A 157 33.45 -6.54 2.33
CA HIS A 157 32.51 -6.77 1.24
C HIS A 157 31.15 -7.20 1.78
N VAL A 158 30.16 -6.34 1.65
CA VAL A 158 28.77 -6.60 1.99
C VAL A 158 28.03 -7.08 0.73
N VAL A 159 27.45 -8.27 0.77
CA VAL A 159 26.75 -8.86 -0.38
C VAL A 159 25.30 -9.09 -0.06
N PRO A 160 24.36 -8.36 -0.72
CA PRO A 160 22.94 -8.64 -0.62
C PRO A 160 22.57 -9.88 -1.48
N VAL A 161 21.81 -10.82 -0.87
CA VAL A 161 21.40 -12.09 -1.46
C VAL A 161 19.88 -12.23 -1.39
N TYR A 162 19.18 -11.96 -2.50
CA TYR A 162 17.71 -11.92 -2.53
C TYR A 162 17.14 -12.50 -3.82
N GLY A 163 15.88 -12.91 -3.78
CA GLY A 163 15.19 -13.49 -4.93
C GLY A 163 14.88 -12.45 -6.02
N GLY A 164 14.74 -12.89 -7.28
CA GLY A 164 14.37 -12.04 -8.42
C GLY A 164 15.52 -11.35 -9.15
N GLN A 165 16.71 -11.29 -8.54
CA GLN A 165 17.94 -10.92 -9.22
C GLN A 165 18.53 -12.15 -9.94
N ASP A 166 19.24 -11.93 -11.06
CA ASP A 166 19.98 -12.98 -11.74
C ASP A 166 21.01 -13.62 -10.77
N ILE A 167 20.88 -14.93 -10.60
CA ILE A 167 21.74 -15.70 -9.68
C ILE A 167 23.22 -15.61 -10.08
N ALA A 168 23.54 -15.44 -11.36
CA ALA A 168 24.92 -15.33 -11.83
C ALA A 168 25.62 -14.08 -11.28
N VAL A 169 24.88 -12.99 -11.01
CA VAL A 169 25.41 -11.79 -10.38
C VAL A 169 25.81 -12.08 -8.94
N GLN A 170 24.92 -12.74 -8.19
CA GLN A 170 25.16 -13.11 -6.79
C GLN A 170 26.29 -14.12 -6.66
N LEU A 171 26.34 -15.12 -7.51
CA LEU A 171 27.44 -16.10 -7.56
C LEU A 171 28.81 -15.44 -7.79
N ARG A 172 28.88 -14.43 -8.67
CA ARG A 172 30.11 -13.67 -8.89
C ARG A 172 30.52 -12.82 -7.66
N ALA A 173 29.52 -12.22 -6.99
CA ALA A 173 29.76 -11.43 -5.77
C ALA A 173 30.26 -12.34 -4.63
N LEU A 174 29.61 -13.47 -4.39
CA LEU A 174 29.98 -14.43 -3.35
C LEU A 174 31.37 -15.04 -3.58
N LYS A 175 31.77 -15.30 -4.84
CA LYS A 175 33.12 -15.79 -5.19
C LYS A 175 34.25 -14.78 -4.89
N ARG A 176 33.96 -13.47 -4.79
CA ARG A 176 34.93 -12.42 -4.51
C ARG A 176 35.25 -12.26 -3.02
N LYS A 177 34.85 -13.19 -2.16
CA LYS A 177 34.79 -13.09 -0.70
C LYS A 177 33.65 -12.14 -0.25
N ALA A 178 32.65 -12.71 0.39
CA ALA A 178 31.62 -11.96 1.09
C ALA A 178 31.96 -12.02 2.59
N ASP A 179 32.23 -10.87 3.20
CA ASP A 179 32.51 -10.78 4.63
C ASP A 179 31.20 -10.71 5.41
N ILE A 180 30.22 -9.98 4.85
CA ILE A 180 28.89 -9.83 5.39
C ILE A 180 27.88 -10.19 4.31
N VAL A 181 26.92 -11.03 4.65
CA VAL A 181 25.80 -11.39 3.78
C VAL A 181 24.50 -10.90 4.40
N VAL A 182 23.73 -10.13 3.62
CA VAL A 182 22.37 -9.73 3.98
C VAL A 182 21.41 -10.46 3.06
N ALA A 183 20.57 -11.33 3.59
CA ALA A 183 19.83 -12.27 2.75
C ALA A 183 18.33 -12.35 3.05
N THR A 184 17.54 -12.64 2.00
CA THR A 184 16.19 -13.17 2.19
C THR A 184 16.26 -14.69 2.36
N PRO A 185 15.47 -15.32 3.28
CA PRO A 185 15.61 -16.73 3.65
C PRO A 185 15.62 -17.69 2.47
N GLY A 186 14.60 -17.67 1.62
CA GLY A 186 14.48 -18.61 0.51
C GLY A 186 15.65 -18.55 -0.49
N ARG A 187 16.21 -17.36 -0.81
CA ARG A 187 17.37 -17.25 -1.72
C ARG A 187 18.66 -17.70 -1.06
N LEU A 188 18.80 -17.48 0.23
CA LEU A 188 19.96 -17.99 0.97
C LEU A 188 19.99 -19.54 0.96
N ILE A 189 18.83 -20.17 1.18
CA ILE A 189 18.70 -21.63 1.09
C ILE A 189 19.04 -22.13 -0.32
N ASP A 190 18.65 -21.45 -1.39
CA ASP A 190 19.05 -21.79 -2.75
C ASP A 190 20.58 -21.79 -2.91
N HIS A 191 21.28 -20.81 -2.31
CA HIS A 191 22.74 -20.74 -2.33
C HIS A 191 23.40 -21.80 -1.48
N ILE A 192 22.86 -22.14 -0.29
CA ILE A 192 23.32 -23.23 0.58
C ILE A 192 23.19 -24.57 -0.16
N LYS A 193 22.01 -24.87 -0.70
CA LYS A 193 21.75 -26.11 -1.46
C LYS A 193 22.67 -26.29 -2.68
N ARG A 194 23.09 -25.18 -3.30
CA ARG A 194 24.04 -25.17 -4.44
C ARG A 194 25.51 -25.24 -3.98
N GLY A 195 25.81 -25.21 -2.70
CA GLY A 195 27.16 -25.15 -2.16
C GLY A 195 27.93 -23.87 -2.56
N SER A 196 27.22 -22.81 -2.95
CA SER A 196 27.83 -21.52 -3.35
C SER A 196 28.12 -20.60 -2.17
N ILE A 197 27.58 -20.90 -1.00
CA ILE A 197 27.87 -20.29 0.29
C ILE A 197 27.93 -21.38 1.36
N THR A 198 28.83 -21.22 2.34
CA THR A 198 28.91 -22.03 3.55
C THR A 198 28.81 -21.13 4.75
N LEU A 199 28.04 -21.52 5.76
CA LEU A 199 27.79 -20.72 6.95
C LEU A 199 28.68 -21.08 8.14
N GLY A 200 29.58 -22.03 7.99
CA GLY A 200 30.44 -22.53 9.06
C GLY A 200 31.41 -21.50 9.65
N ASN A 201 31.61 -20.35 9.02
CA ASN A 201 32.45 -19.25 9.51
C ASN A 201 31.64 -18.05 10.03
N VAL A 202 30.33 -18.20 10.19
CA VAL A 202 29.47 -17.14 10.72
C VAL A 202 29.69 -17.00 12.22
N HIS A 203 30.15 -15.82 12.65
CA HIS A 203 30.36 -15.47 14.05
C HIS A 203 29.16 -14.76 14.67
N ALA A 204 28.34 -14.09 13.82
CA ALA A 204 27.11 -13.44 14.25
C ALA A 204 26.00 -13.57 13.22
N ILE A 205 24.78 -13.85 13.69
CA ILE A 205 23.57 -13.81 12.87
C ILE A 205 22.56 -12.84 13.48
N VAL A 206 21.93 -12.04 12.60
CA VAL A 206 20.85 -11.12 12.93
C VAL A 206 19.59 -11.52 12.17
N LEU A 207 18.46 -11.59 12.87
CA LEU A 207 17.13 -11.66 12.29
C LEU A 207 16.51 -10.28 12.43
N ASP A 208 16.35 -9.55 11.32
CA ASP A 208 15.71 -8.23 11.31
C ASP A 208 14.28 -8.33 10.81
N GLU A 209 13.32 -7.65 11.48
CA GLU A 209 11.88 -7.78 11.27
C GLU A 209 11.43 -9.27 11.31
N ALA A 210 11.75 -9.97 12.41
CA ALA A 210 11.49 -11.40 12.53
C ALA A 210 10.01 -11.75 12.46
N ASP A 211 9.12 -10.93 13.05
CA ASP A 211 7.67 -11.01 12.94
C ASP A 211 7.21 -11.03 11.47
N GLU A 212 7.71 -10.12 10.67
CA GLU A 212 7.40 -10.03 9.24
C GLU A 212 7.87 -11.25 8.46
N MET A 213 9.05 -11.80 8.79
CA MET A 213 9.52 -13.04 8.14
C MET A 213 8.58 -14.22 8.40
N LEU A 214 8.06 -14.31 9.62
CA LEU A 214 7.16 -15.39 10.00
C LEU A 214 5.77 -15.23 9.40
N ASP A 215 5.23 -14.00 9.37
CA ASP A 215 3.99 -13.67 8.66
C ASP A 215 4.03 -14.01 7.17
N MET A 216 5.20 -13.87 6.56
CA MET A 216 5.43 -14.25 5.16
C MET A 216 5.60 -15.76 4.96
N GLY A 217 5.58 -16.57 6.02
CA GLY A 217 5.68 -18.03 5.99
C GLY A 217 7.10 -18.55 5.88
N PHE A 218 8.13 -17.76 6.22
CA PHE A 218 9.54 -18.18 6.18
C PHE A 218 10.00 -18.93 7.44
N MET A 219 9.08 -19.33 8.33
CA MET A 219 9.41 -20.04 9.58
C MET A 219 10.33 -21.25 9.35
N GLU A 220 9.95 -22.16 8.43
CA GLU A 220 10.72 -23.38 8.13
C GLU A 220 12.11 -23.03 7.51
N ASP A 221 12.15 -21.99 6.69
CA ASP A 221 13.37 -21.52 6.03
C ASP A 221 14.35 -20.91 7.07
N VAL A 222 13.85 -20.08 7.99
CA VAL A 222 14.64 -19.47 9.07
C VAL A 222 15.19 -20.55 9.99
N ASP A 223 14.35 -21.50 10.44
CA ASP A 223 14.76 -22.63 11.26
C ASP A 223 15.84 -23.47 10.59
N THR A 224 15.71 -23.73 9.30
CA THR A 224 16.73 -24.44 8.51
C THR A 224 18.05 -23.71 8.47
N ILE A 225 18.04 -22.39 8.26
CA ILE A 225 19.27 -21.57 8.26
C ILE A 225 19.92 -21.55 9.63
N LEU A 226 19.15 -21.35 10.71
CA LEU A 226 19.66 -21.30 12.09
C LEU A 226 20.34 -22.59 12.53
N LYS A 227 19.93 -23.76 12.00
CA LYS A 227 20.58 -25.06 12.22
C LYS A 227 21.94 -25.19 11.54
N GLU A 228 22.18 -24.47 10.44
CA GLU A 228 23.45 -24.45 9.73
C GLU A 228 24.48 -23.47 10.35
N ILE A 229 24.05 -22.61 11.28
CA ILE A 229 24.89 -21.62 11.96
C ILE A 229 25.64 -22.30 13.12
N PRO A 230 26.95 -22.02 13.32
CA PRO A 230 27.70 -22.55 14.43
C PRO A 230 27.04 -22.26 15.80
N ALA A 231 27.09 -23.23 16.73
CA ALA A 231 26.44 -23.11 18.02
C ALA A 231 26.98 -21.95 18.87
N ASN A 232 28.25 -21.59 18.66
CA ASN A 232 28.94 -20.48 19.35
C ASN A 232 28.77 -19.11 18.67
N ALA A 233 28.03 -19.04 17.56
CA ALA A 233 27.76 -17.78 16.92
C ALA A 233 26.79 -16.94 17.75
N GLN A 234 27.08 -15.64 17.87
CA GLN A 234 26.24 -14.66 18.50
C GLN A 234 24.92 -14.50 17.70
N ARG A 235 23.81 -14.45 18.41
CA ARG A 235 22.46 -14.34 17.78
C ARG A 235 21.74 -13.11 18.27
N ALA A 236 21.29 -12.29 17.33
CA ALA A 236 20.46 -11.13 17.62
C ALA A 236 19.13 -11.24 16.86
N LEU A 237 18.02 -11.00 17.54
CA LEU A 237 16.70 -11.01 16.95
C LEU A 237 16.04 -9.67 17.21
N PHE A 238 15.63 -9.00 16.13
CA PHE A 238 14.90 -7.74 16.18
C PHE A 238 13.49 -7.93 15.63
N SER A 239 12.49 -7.52 16.41
CA SER A 239 11.08 -7.63 16.06
C SER A 239 10.32 -6.43 16.61
N ALA A 240 9.25 -6.02 15.94
CA ALA A 240 8.32 -5.01 16.46
C ALA A 240 7.29 -5.66 17.39
N THR A 241 6.92 -6.91 17.12
CA THR A 241 5.90 -7.66 17.83
C THR A 241 6.41 -9.04 18.26
N MET A 242 5.69 -9.69 19.19
CA MET A 242 6.07 -10.98 19.77
C MET A 242 4.95 -12.03 19.59
N PRO A 243 4.58 -12.38 18.36
CA PRO A 243 3.65 -13.48 18.12
C PRO A 243 4.25 -14.81 18.59
N ASP A 244 3.40 -15.83 18.76
CA ASP A 244 3.83 -17.12 19.30
C ASP A 244 4.90 -17.83 18.47
N ASP A 245 4.94 -17.57 17.18
CA ASP A 245 5.96 -18.13 16.29
C ASP A 245 7.33 -17.48 16.49
N VAL A 246 7.39 -16.17 16.78
CA VAL A 246 8.65 -15.50 17.18
C VAL A 246 9.14 -16.05 18.52
N LYS A 247 8.27 -16.25 19.50
CA LYS A 247 8.62 -16.86 20.80
C LYS A 247 9.24 -18.26 20.62
N LYS A 248 8.69 -19.09 19.74
CA LYS A 248 9.26 -20.42 19.44
C LYS A 248 10.69 -20.34 18.89
N ILE A 249 10.97 -19.38 17.97
CA ILE A 249 12.33 -19.17 17.46
C ILE A 249 13.27 -18.73 18.59
N ILE A 250 12.83 -17.84 19.48
CA ILE A 250 13.60 -17.39 20.63
C ILE A 250 13.93 -18.59 21.56
N GLU A 251 12.93 -19.37 21.96
CA GLU A 251 13.08 -20.53 22.83
C GLU A 251 14.01 -21.60 22.24
N GLN A 252 13.93 -21.82 20.91
CA GLN A 252 14.70 -22.88 20.26
C GLN A 252 16.14 -22.48 19.93
N HIS A 253 16.36 -21.20 19.60
CA HIS A 253 17.62 -20.78 18.99
C HIS A 253 18.38 -19.68 19.72
N LEU A 254 17.74 -18.86 20.56
CA LEU A 254 18.41 -17.69 21.13
C LEU A 254 19.24 -18.06 22.39
N GLY A 255 18.83 -19.07 23.16
CA GLY A 255 19.48 -19.46 24.40
C GLY A 255 19.38 -18.38 25.48
N GLU A 256 20.48 -18.14 26.24
CA GLU A 256 20.56 -17.00 27.17
C GLU A 256 20.76 -15.73 26.36
N TYR A 257 19.96 -14.68 26.62
CA TYR A 257 20.00 -13.43 25.91
C TYR A 257 19.71 -12.23 26.81
N SER A 258 20.21 -11.07 26.41
CA SER A 258 19.83 -9.78 26.97
C SER A 258 18.62 -9.22 26.22
N GLU A 259 17.69 -8.55 26.90
CA GLU A 259 16.55 -7.93 26.29
C GLU A 259 16.73 -6.41 26.20
N ALA A 260 16.74 -5.87 24.96
CA ALA A 260 16.68 -4.44 24.68
C ALA A 260 15.26 -4.09 24.27
N ARG A 261 14.39 -3.86 25.24
CA ARG A 261 13.00 -3.50 25.02
C ARG A 261 12.84 -2.00 25.15
N ILE A 262 12.28 -1.40 24.12
CA ILE A 262 11.83 -0.02 24.15
C ILE A 262 10.34 -0.04 24.42
N GLU A 263 9.97 0.23 25.66
CA GLU A 263 8.58 0.47 26.05
C GLU A 263 8.19 1.86 25.52
N GLY A 264 8.06 1.98 24.21
CA GLY A 264 7.64 3.25 23.64
C GLY A 264 6.13 3.41 23.78
N LYS A 265 5.66 4.48 24.40
CA LYS A 265 4.54 5.21 23.85
C LYS A 265 4.82 5.27 22.36
N THR A 266 3.85 4.93 21.54
CA THR A 266 3.98 4.77 20.07
C THR A 266 4.43 6.08 19.40
N THR A 267 5.67 6.53 19.66
CA THR A 267 6.22 7.83 19.22
C THR A 267 6.14 7.97 17.69
N THR A 268 6.27 6.87 16.95
CA THR A 268 6.09 6.89 15.50
C THR A 268 4.64 7.17 15.09
N VAL A 269 3.68 6.73 15.91
CA VAL A 269 2.25 6.95 15.65
C VAL A 269 1.83 8.36 16.08
N GLU A 270 2.48 8.92 17.13
CA GLU A 270 2.19 10.27 17.65
C GLU A 270 2.52 11.37 16.64
N ASN A 271 3.55 11.19 15.82
CA ASN A 271 3.93 12.13 14.78
C ASN A 271 3.11 11.99 13.47
N ILE A 272 2.16 11.05 13.42
CA ILE A 272 1.33 10.79 12.24
C ILE A 272 -0.10 11.24 12.52
N ARG A 273 -0.54 12.26 11.82
CA ARG A 273 -1.95 12.69 11.86
C ARG A 273 -2.80 11.65 11.14
N GLN A 274 -3.69 11.00 11.88
CA GLN A 274 -4.54 9.93 11.37
C GLN A 274 -5.97 10.42 11.16
N ARG A 275 -6.49 10.19 9.94
CA ARG A 275 -7.86 10.56 9.57
C ARG A 275 -8.55 9.41 8.84
N TYR A 276 -9.86 9.31 8.96
CA TYR A 276 -10.61 8.33 8.18
C TYR A 276 -11.70 8.99 7.34
N LEU A 277 -11.95 8.39 6.16
CA LEU A 277 -13.01 8.77 5.25
C LEU A 277 -13.99 7.61 5.09
N GLN A 278 -15.27 7.84 5.41
CA GLN A 278 -16.30 6.84 5.18
C GLN A 278 -16.87 6.97 3.77
N VAL A 279 -16.63 5.95 2.92
CA VAL A 279 -16.99 5.98 1.50
C VAL A 279 -17.49 4.60 1.05
N ARG A 280 -18.39 4.56 0.05
CA ARG A 280 -18.81 3.31 -0.60
C ARG A 280 -17.74 2.83 -1.57
N ASN A 281 -17.61 1.51 -1.77
CA ASN A 281 -16.59 0.94 -2.67
C ASN A 281 -16.64 1.50 -4.10
N GLU A 282 -17.83 1.75 -4.64
CA GLU A 282 -18.06 2.32 -5.96
C GLU A 282 -17.50 3.75 -6.13
N HIS A 283 -17.38 4.50 -5.02
CA HIS A 283 -16.92 5.88 -5.00
C HIS A 283 -15.48 6.05 -4.50
N LYS A 284 -14.80 4.97 -4.08
CA LYS A 284 -13.45 5.06 -3.51
C LYS A 284 -12.44 5.75 -4.44
N VAL A 285 -12.45 5.44 -5.74
CA VAL A 285 -11.50 6.04 -6.69
C VAL A 285 -11.74 7.54 -6.87
N GLU A 286 -13.01 7.94 -6.94
CA GLU A 286 -13.40 9.35 -7.03
C GLU A 286 -13.02 10.11 -5.76
N ALA A 287 -13.32 9.52 -4.60
CA ALA A 287 -12.95 10.08 -3.31
C ALA A 287 -11.42 10.20 -3.17
N LEU A 288 -10.66 9.18 -3.62
CA LEU A 288 -9.21 9.21 -3.62
C LEU A 288 -8.66 10.35 -4.46
N ALA A 289 -9.18 10.54 -5.69
CA ALA A 289 -8.74 11.64 -6.54
C ALA A 289 -8.99 13.00 -5.88
N ARG A 290 -10.15 13.22 -5.25
CA ARG A 290 -10.46 14.46 -4.52
C ARG A 290 -9.56 14.67 -3.31
N VAL A 291 -9.27 13.62 -2.55
CA VAL A 291 -8.33 13.67 -1.42
C VAL A 291 -6.95 14.08 -1.92
N LEU A 292 -6.44 13.44 -2.96
CA LEU A 292 -5.13 13.76 -3.54
C LEU A 292 -5.05 15.20 -4.09
N GLU A 293 -6.14 15.75 -4.62
CA GLU A 293 -6.19 17.14 -5.05
C GLU A 293 -6.33 18.12 -3.90
N GLY A 294 -6.95 17.70 -2.80
CA GLY A 294 -7.18 18.54 -1.62
C GLY A 294 -6.02 18.57 -0.62
N GLU A 295 -5.20 17.51 -0.56
CA GLU A 295 -4.07 17.39 0.37
C GLU A 295 -2.78 17.94 -0.24
N ASP A 296 -1.87 18.39 0.62
CA ASP A 296 -0.51 18.73 0.24
C ASP A 296 0.40 17.57 0.60
N PHE A 297 1.23 17.14 -0.34
CA PHE A 297 2.14 16.03 -0.14
C PHE A 297 3.40 16.14 -1.02
N ASP A 298 4.48 15.56 -0.55
CA ASP A 298 5.71 15.39 -1.34
C ASP A 298 5.68 14.05 -2.09
N GLY A 299 5.28 12.98 -1.41
CA GLY A 299 5.12 11.65 -1.95
C GLY A 299 3.99 10.89 -1.27
N VAL A 300 3.29 10.04 -2.02
CA VAL A 300 2.13 9.27 -1.54
C VAL A 300 2.34 7.79 -1.75
N LEU A 301 2.04 7.00 -0.71
CA LEU A 301 1.94 5.55 -0.80
C LEU A 301 0.50 5.13 -0.53
N ILE A 302 -0.12 4.47 -1.52
CA ILE A 302 -1.50 4.02 -1.46
C ILE A 302 -1.53 2.50 -1.32
N PHE A 303 -2.13 2.02 -0.24
CA PHE A 303 -2.27 0.60 0.03
C PHE A 303 -3.59 0.04 -0.49
N VAL A 304 -3.51 -0.98 -1.34
CA VAL A 304 -4.65 -1.73 -1.87
C VAL A 304 -4.49 -3.22 -1.59
N ARG A 305 -5.62 -3.92 -1.49
CA ARG A 305 -5.65 -5.34 -1.07
C ARG A 305 -5.11 -6.31 -2.11
N THR A 306 -5.35 -6.07 -3.39
CA THR A 306 -5.02 -7.03 -4.45
C THR A 306 -4.05 -6.46 -5.46
N LYS A 307 -3.25 -7.32 -6.08
CA LYS A 307 -2.33 -6.96 -7.16
C LYS A 307 -3.05 -6.30 -8.34
N GLN A 308 -4.25 -6.80 -8.69
CA GLN A 308 -5.05 -6.24 -9.78
C GLN A 308 -5.49 -4.81 -9.45
N ASN A 309 -5.91 -4.55 -8.20
CA ASN A 309 -6.30 -3.20 -7.79
C ASN A 309 -5.14 -2.21 -7.87
N THR A 310 -3.87 -2.65 -7.71
CA THR A 310 -2.73 -1.72 -7.87
C THR A 310 -2.70 -1.11 -9.26
N THR A 311 -2.90 -1.93 -10.27
CA THR A 311 -2.91 -1.49 -11.68
C THR A 311 -4.16 -0.68 -11.99
N GLU A 312 -5.35 -1.17 -11.60
CA GLU A 312 -6.62 -0.51 -11.89
C GLU A 312 -6.71 0.89 -11.26
N VAL A 313 -6.30 1.04 -9.98
CA VAL A 313 -6.31 2.33 -9.29
C VAL A 313 -5.26 3.26 -9.89
N ALA A 314 -4.06 2.75 -10.22
CA ALA A 314 -3.02 3.55 -10.84
C ALA A 314 -3.46 4.08 -12.22
N GLU A 315 -4.01 3.24 -13.10
CA GLU A 315 -4.53 3.65 -14.42
C GLU A 315 -5.63 4.72 -14.32
N LYS A 316 -6.57 4.55 -13.36
CA LYS A 316 -7.63 5.53 -13.12
C LYS A 316 -7.10 6.87 -12.60
N LEU A 317 -6.05 6.88 -11.80
CA LEU A 317 -5.39 8.11 -11.35
C LEU A 317 -4.56 8.74 -12.46
N GLU A 318 -3.82 7.95 -13.25
CA GLU A 318 -3.04 8.41 -14.39
C GLU A 318 -3.93 9.09 -15.44
N SER A 319 -5.11 8.51 -15.73
CA SER A 319 -6.09 9.11 -16.66
C SER A 319 -6.59 10.48 -16.20
N ARG A 320 -6.50 10.78 -14.90
CA ARG A 320 -6.81 12.09 -14.30
C ARG A 320 -5.61 13.03 -14.21
N GLY A 321 -4.44 12.58 -14.69
CA GLY A 321 -3.24 13.40 -14.77
C GLY A 321 -2.30 13.32 -13.57
N PHE A 322 -2.52 12.37 -12.66
CA PHE A 322 -1.58 12.11 -11.57
C PHE A 322 -0.34 11.34 -12.07
N ASN A 323 0.81 11.67 -11.53
CA ASN A 323 2.06 10.97 -11.81
C ASN A 323 2.17 9.76 -10.86
N VAL A 324 1.64 8.63 -11.28
CA VAL A 324 1.42 7.43 -10.46
C VAL A 324 2.00 6.18 -11.11
N ALA A 325 2.42 5.22 -10.31
CA ALA A 325 2.83 3.90 -10.77
C ALA A 325 2.33 2.79 -9.83
N PRO A 326 1.94 1.62 -10.36
CA PRO A 326 1.63 0.45 -9.55
C PRO A 326 2.91 -0.24 -9.05
N LEU A 327 2.83 -0.85 -7.86
CA LEU A 327 3.89 -1.66 -7.27
C LEU A 327 3.29 -2.94 -6.66
N ASN A 328 3.57 -4.10 -7.28
CA ASN A 328 3.08 -5.40 -6.81
C ASN A 328 4.11 -6.51 -7.07
N GLY A 329 3.81 -7.71 -6.58
CA GLY A 329 4.73 -8.85 -6.65
C GLY A 329 4.94 -9.43 -8.05
N ASP A 330 4.10 -9.09 -9.04
CA ASP A 330 4.21 -9.62 -10.42
C ASP A 330 5.18 -8.77 -11.27
N LEU A 331 5.55 -7.59 -10.79
CA LEU A 331 6.54 -6.75 -11.46
C LEU A 331 7.95 -7.36 -11.37
N ALA A 332 8.69 -7.30 -12.48
CA ALA A 332 10.11 -7.65 -12.47
C ALA A 332 10.88 -6.79 -11.45
N GLN A 333 11.86 -7.38 -10.77
CA GLN A 333 12.61 -6.71 -9.70
C GLN A 333 13.24 -5.39 -10.16
N SER A 334 13.83 -5.36 -11.36
CA SER A 334 14.40 -4.14 -11.93
C SER A 334 13.37 -3.00 -12.12
N MET A 335 12.12 -3.36 -12.40
CA MET A 335 11.02 -2.37 -12.50
C MET A 335 10.60 -1.87 -11.13
N ARG A 336 10.56 -2.74 -10.11
CA ARG A 336 10.26 -2.34 -8.72
C ARG A 336 11.31 -1.36 -8.21
N GLU A 337 12.58 -1.71 -8.33
CA GLU A 337 13.71 -0.83 -7.94
C GLU A 337 13.67 0.52 -8.69
N ARG A 338 13.39 0.49 -10.01
CA ARG A 338 13.22 1.71 -10.80
C ARG A 338 12.06 2.57 -10.30
N THR A 339 10.92 1.97 -9.93
CA THR A 339 9.75 2.68 -9.41
C THR A 339 10.07 3.35 -8.08
N ILE A 340 10.70 2.62 -7.15
CA ILE A 340 11.11 3.14 -5.85
C ILE A 340 12.13 4.28 -6.01
N ASN A 341 13.13 4.11 -6.89
CA ASN A 341 14.12 5.15 -7.15
C ASN A 341 13.50 6.40 -7.78
N ARG A 342 12.52 6.25 -8.68
CA ARG A 342 11.77 7.40 -9.23
C ARG A 342 11.01 8.15 -8.13
N LEU A 343 10.40 7.42 -7.18
CA LEU A 343 9.72 8.01 -6.02
C LEU A 343 10.73 8.76 -5.14
N LYS A 344 11.89 8.16 -4.81
CA LYS A 344 12.97 8.80 -4.03
C LYS A 344 13.43 10.10 -4.68
N MET A 345 13.63 10.10 -6.01
CA MET A 345 14.12 11.26 -6.77
C MET A 345 13.07 12.34 -7.08
N GLY A 346 11.81 12.18 -6.65
CA GLY A 346 10.73 13.11 -6.98
C GLY A 346 10.28 13.08 -8.44
N LYS A 347 10.65 12.05 -9.20
CA LYS A 347 10.21 11.83 -10.59
C LYS A 347 8.90 11.05 -10.66
N LEU A 348 8.39 10.60 -9.56
CA LEU A 348 7.13 9.92 -9.36
C LEU A 348 6.56 10.42 -8.03
N ASP A 349 5.28 10.73 -7.98
CA ASP A 349 4.67 11.33 -6.80
C ASP A 349 3.84 10.32 -6.02
N ILE A 350 3.22 9.34 -6.71
CA ILE A 350 2.27 8.41 -6.12
C ILE A 350 2.66 6.98 -6.48
N VAL A 351 2.67 6.10 -5.48
CA VAL A 351 2.81 4.65 -5.68
C VAL A 351 1.57 3.95 -5.11
N VAL A 352 0.96 3.07 -5.91
CA VAL A 352 -0.15 2.20 -5.48
C VAL A 352 0.40 0.80 -5.26
N ALA A 353 0.38 0.31 -4.04
CA ALA A 353 1.07 -0.93 -3.66
C ALA A 353 0.18 -1.90 -2.87
N THR A 354 0.53 -3.19 -2.91
CA THR A 354 0.06 -4.19 -1.93
C THR A 354 0.97 -4.19 -0.71
N ASP A 355 0.50 -4.71 0.44
CA ASP A 355 1.29 -4.81 1.67
C ASP A 355 2.65 -5.45 1.40
N VAL A 356 2.68 -6.62 0.79
CA VAL A 356 3.91 -7.36 0.48
C VAL A 356 4.89 -6.55 -0.38
N ALA A 357 4.38 -5.78 -1.34
CA ALA A 357 5.23 -4.99 -2.22
C ALA A 357 5.70 -3.68 -1.60
N ALA A 358 4.96 -3.14 -0.64
CA ALA A 358 5.30 -1.92 0.08
C ALA A 358 6.18 -2.17 1.32
N ARG A 359 6.28 -3.42 1.78
CA ARG A 359 7.20 -3.81 2.87
C ARG A 359 8.63 -3.48 2.48
N GLY A 360 9.38 -2.91 3.41
CA GLY A 360 10.77 -2.52 3.17
C GLY A 360 10.96 -1.24 2.35
N ILE A 361 9.89 -0.54 1.92
CA ILE A 361 10.04 0.77 1.29
C ILE A 361 10.46 1.78 2.36
N ASP A 362 11.63 2.38 2.14
CA ASP A 362 12.18 3.46 2.94
C ASP A 362 12.47 4.65 2.04
N VAL A 363 11.53 5.58 2.05
CA VAL A 363 11.56 6.79 1.23
C VAL A 363 11.10 7.96 2.09
N ASP A 364 12.03 8.77 2.56
CA ASP A 364 11.78 9.89 3.47
C ASP A 364 10.79 10.92 2.92
N ARG A 365 10.64 10.94 1.61
CA ARG A 365 9.75 11.84 0.89
C ARG A 365 8.26 11.49 1.06
N ILE A 366 7.93 10.29 1.56
CA ILE A 366 6.52 9.88 1.74
C ILE A 366 5.93 10.68 2.91
N SER A 367 5.16 11.71 2.60
CA SER A 367 4.45 12.56 3.57
C SER A 367 2.99 12.14 3.79
N LEU A 368 2.41 11.35 2.86
CA LEU A 368 1.04 10.88 2.93
C LEU A 368 0.94 9.37 2.66
N VAL A 369 0.28 8.66 3.56
CA VAL A 369 -0.11 7.25 3.39
C VAL A 369 -1.62 7.15 3.27
N VAL A 370 -2.12 6.48 2.24
CA VAL A 370 -3.55 6.24 2.06
C VAL A 370 -3.84 4.75 2.13
N ASN A 371 -4.59 4.32 3.14
CA ASN A 371 -5.15 2.98 3.21
C ASN A 371 -6.46 2.96 2.40
N TYR A 372 -6.36 2.74 1.09
CA TYR A 372 -7.51 2.62 0.18
C TYR A 372 -8.41 1.43 0.55
N ASP A 373 -7.80 0.33 0.96
CA ASP A 373 -8.47 -0.82 1.57
C ASP A 373 -7.99 -0.97 3.01
N ILE A 374 -8.95 -1.09 3.95
CA ILE A 374 -8.65 -1.34 5.36
C ILE A 374 -7.86 -2.65 5.51
N PRO A 375 -6.80 -2.69 6.32
CA PRO A 375 -6.04 -3.91 6.58
C PRO A 375 -6.87 -4.95 7.35
N TYR A 376 -6.41 -6.20 7.38
CA TYR A 376 -7.09 -7.28 8.07
C TYR A 376 -6.85 -7.27 9.58
N ASP A 377 -5.73 -6.72 10.01
CA ASP A 377 -5.26 -6.66 11.40
C ASP A 377 -4.70 -5.27 11.74
N THR A 378 -4.51 -5.03 13.03
CA THR A 378 -4.06 -3.74 13.56
C THR A 378 -2.56 -3.52 13.35
N GLU A 379 -1.79 -4.59 13.31
CA GLU A 379 -0.35 -4.56 13.12
C GLU A 379 0.01 -4.11 11.71
N SER A 380 -0.64 -4.71 10.69
CA SER A 380 -0.54 -4.25 9.30
C SER A 380 -0.89 -2.78 9.15
N TYR A 381 -1.87 -2.26 9.93
CA TYR A 381 -2.19 -0.83 9.92
C TYR A 381 -1.01 0.03 10.38
N VAL A 382 -0.40 -0.33 11.52
CA VAL A 382 0.75 0.39 12.07
C VAL A 382 1.95 0.33 11.11
N HIS A 383 2.22 -0.84 10.52
CA HIS A 383 3.29 -1.02 9.53
C HIS A 383 3.06 -0.21 8.24
N ARG A 384 1.80 -0.03 7.82
CA ARG A 384 1.48 0.82 6.67
C ARG A 384 1.71 2.30 6.98
N ILE A 385 1.14 2.81 8.07
CA ILE A 385 1.28 4.23 8.42
C ILE A 385 2.72 4.59 8.77
N GLY A 386 3.50 3.66 9.34
CA GLY A 386 4.94 3.81 9.60
C GLY A 386 5.80 3.96 8.34
N ARG A 387 5.21 4.02 7.12
CA ARG A 387 5.92 4.42 5.90
C ARG A 387 6.03 5.94 5.77
N THR A 388 5.30 6.71 6.57
CA THR A 388 5.45 8.17 6.72
C THR A 388 5.85 8.52 8.15
N GLY A 389 6.08 9.79 8.47
CA GLY A 389 6.47 10.22 9.81
C GLY A 389 7.86 9.74 10.25
N ARG A 390 8.78 9.46 9.31
CA ARG A 390 10.11 8.95 9.60
C ARG A 390 11.10 10.06 9.89
N ALA A 391 12.19 9.71 10.58
CA ALA A 391 13.28 10.62 10.93
C ALA A 391 12.81 11.92 11.63
N GLY A 392 11.83 11.79 12.55
CA GLY A 392 11.31 12.93 13.31
C GLY A 392 10.38 13.87 12.53
N ARG A 393 10.05 13.57 11.27
CA ARG A 393 9.10 14.37 10.46
C ARG A 393 7.67 14.05 10.83
N SER A 394 6.77 15.01 10.61
CA SER A 394 5.33 14.76 10.66
C SER A 394 4.85 14.02 9.42
N GLY A 395 3.88 13.11 9.59
CA GLY A 395 3.26 12.36 8.52
C GLY A 395 1.73 12.48 8.54
N ASN A 396 1.10 12.19 7.40
CA ASN A 396 -0.35 12.09 7.29
C ASN A 396 -0.76 10.68 6.89
N ALA A 397 -1.79 10.15 7.54
CA ALA A 397 -2.39 8.86 7.20
C ALA A 397 -3.89 9.00 7.02
N ILE A 398 -4.43 8.50 5.92
CA ILE A 398 -5.87 8.52 5.62
C ILE A 398 -6.35 7.08 5.42
N LEU A 399 -7.39 6.70 6.15
CA LEU A 399 -8.00 5.39 6.10
C LEU A 399 -9.38 5.44 5.43
N PHE A 400 -9.56 4.76 4.32
CA PHE A 400 -10.87 4.62 3.68
C PHE A 400 -11.62 3.44 4.28
N ILE A 401 -12.82 3.72 4.78
CA ILE A 401 -13.67 2.70 5.37
C ILE A 401 -15.04 2.67 4.69
N THR A 402 -15.60 1.48 4.58
CA THR A 402 -17.02 1.29 4.26
C THR A 402 -17.85 1.28 5.55
N PRO A 403 -19.18 1.48 5.49
CA PRO A 403 -20.04 1.38 6.66
C PRO A 403 -19.93 0.05 7.42
N ARG A 404 -19.55 -1.04 6.74
CA ARG A 404 -19.38 -2.37 7.33
C ARG A 404 -18.07 -2.52 8.11
N GLU A 405 -17.08 -1.70 7.80
CA GLU A 405 -15.73 -1.77 8.36
C GLU A 405 -15.54 -0.91 9.62
N LYS A 406 -16.59 -0.22 10.10
CA LYS A 406 -16.55 0.58 11.35
C LYS A 406 -16.07 -0.20 12.59
N ARG A 407 -16.31 -1.53 12.62
CA ARG A 407 -15.82 -2.35 13.74
C ARG A 407 -14.29 -2.44 13.73
N MET A 408 -13.70 -2.60 12.55
CA MET A 408 -12.24 -2.68 12.39
C MET A 408 -11.60 -1.34 12.73
N LEU A 409 -12.18 -0.21 12.31
CA LEU A 409 -11.73 1.13 12.72
C LEU A 409 -11.62 1.22 14.25
N LYS A 410 -12.67 0.86 15.01
CA LYS A 410 -12.64 0.87 16.48
C LYS A 410 -11.59 -0.08 17.07
N THR A 411 -11.29 -1.18 16.40
CA THR A 411 -10.23 -2.11 16.84
C THR A 411 -8.85 -1.47 16.64
N ILE A 412 -8.64 -0.78 15.52
CA ILE A 412 -7.40 -0.03 15.24
C ILE A 412 -7.21 1.09 16.28
N GLU A 413 -8.23 1.93 16.54
CA GLU A 413 -8.18 3.00 17.54
C GLU A 413 -7.80 2.49 18.94
N ARG A 414 -8.34 1.32 19.35
CA ARG A 414 -7.99 0.70 20.64
C ARG A 414 -6.55 0.20 20.67
N ALA A 415 -6.07 -0.38 19.57
CA ALA A 415 -4.72 -0.92 19.49
C ALA A 415 -3.66 0.20 19.42
N THR A 416 -3.93 1.26 18.68
CA THR A 416 -3.03 2.42 18.56
C THR A 416 -3.15 3.38 19.74
N ARG A 417 -4.17 3.24 20.60
CA ARG A 417 -4.52 4.15 21.70
C ARG A 417 -4.67 5.61 21.26
N GLN A 418 -4.96 5.83 19.98
CA GLN A 418 -5.18 7.15 19.41
C GLN A 418 -6.53 7.17 18.67
N PRO A 419 -7.33 8.24 18.84
CA PRO A 419 -8.53 8.43 18.03
C PRO A 419 -8.14 8.75 16.59
N ILE A 420 -8.87 8.21 15.63
CA ILE A 420 -8.71 8.51 14.21
C ILE A 420 -9.80 9.52 13.83
N GLU A 421 -9.41 10.72 13.42
CA GLU A 421 -10.32 11.82 13.12
C GLU A 421 -11.16 11.54 11.87
N ALA A 422 -12.47 11.82 11.94
CA ALA A 422 -13.31 11.80 10.76
C ALA A 422 -12.93 12.97 9.83
N MET A 423 -12.72 12.71 8.55
CA MET A 423 -12.52 13.76 7.56
C MET A 423 -13.68 13.84 6.58
N GLU A 424 -13.93 15.05 6.10
CA GLU A 424 -14.85 15.29 4.99
C GLU A 424 -14.08 15.34 3.66
N LEU A 425 -14.79 15.01 2.59
CA LEU A 425 -14.21 15.12 1.24
C LEU A 425 -13.99 16.58 0.87
N PRO A 426 -12.85 16.94 0.27
CA PRO A 426 -12.62 18.26 -0.26
C PRO A 426 -13.74 18.70 -1.21
N THR A 427 -14.25 19.91 -1.00
CA THR A 427 -15.30 20.49 -1.85
C THR A 427 -14.74 20.94 -3.20
N ALA A 428 -15.63 21.16 -4.18
CA ALA A 428 -15.24 21.70 -5.47
C ALA A 428 -14.52 23.05 -5.35
N GLU A 429 -14.90 23.86 -4.37
CA GLU A 429 -14.30 25.16 -4.11
C GLU A 429 -12.86 25.05 -3.63
N VAL A 430 -12.57 24.14 -2.69
CA VAL A 430 -11.21 23.89 -2.19
C VAL A 430 -10.30 23.40 -3.31
N ILE A 431 -10.79 22.44 -4.11
CA ILE A 431 -10.03 21.90 -5.25
C ILE A 431 -9.80 23.00 -6.30
N SER A 432 -10.84 23.78 -6.63
CA SER A 432 -10.72 24.92 -7.54
C SER A 432 -9.70 25.94 -7.06
N ALA A 433 -9.74 26.31 -5.79
CA ALA A 433 -8.79 27.27 -5.21
C ALA A 433 -7.34 26.77 -5.32
N LYS A 434 -7.08 25.50 -5.03
CA LYS A 434 -5.74 24.89 -5.18
C LYS A 434 -5.29 24.85 -6.63
N ARG A 435 -6.14 24.42 -7.56
CA ARG A 435 -5.82 24.41 -9.00
C ARG A 435 -5.50 25.81 -9.53
N VAL A 436 -6.28 26.81 -9.11
CA VAL A 436 -6.05 28.21 -9.47
C VAL A 436 -4.74 28.73 -8.88
N ALA A 437 -4.43 28.42 -7.61
CA ALA A 437 -3.18 28.80 -6.98
C ALA A 437 -1.96 28.19 -7.71
N ALA A 438 -1.99 26.87 -7.94
CA ALA A 438 -0.93 26.18 -8.69
C ALA A 438 -0.76 26.73 -10.14
N PHE A 439 -1.88 27.03 -10.80
CA PHE A 439 -1.87 27.66 -12.11
C PHE A 439 -1.21 29.05 -12.08
N LYS A 440 -1.58 29.90 -11.10
CA LYS A 440 -0.97 31.23 -10.93
C LYS A 440 0.54 31.15 -10.72
N GLU A 441 1.03 30.25 -9.88
CA GLU A 441 2.46 30.04 -9.65
C GLU A 441 3.18 29.58 -10.93
N LYS A 442 2.56 28.69 -11.69
CA LYS A 442 3.09 28.24 -12.98
C LYS A 442 3.17 29.38 -14.00
N VAL A 443 2.15 30.23 -14.06
CA VAL A 443 2.15 31.42 -14.92
C VAL A 443 3.27 32.38 -14.49
N LYS A 444 3.42 32.65 -13.18
CA LYS A 444 4.52 33.50 -12.67
C LYS A 444 5.90 32.94 -13.04
N SER A 445 6.11 31.63 -12.91
CA SER A 445 7.38 31.01 -13.27
C SER A 445 7.71 31.15 -14.77
N VAL A 446 6.70 31.02 -15.64
CA VAL A 446 6.88 31.22 -17.08
C VAL A 446 7.18 32.69 -17.40
N ILE A 447 6.53 33.63 -16.70
CA ILE A 447 6.81 35.07 -16.87
C ILE A 447 8.27 35.40 -16.46
N SER A 448 8.75 34.81 -15.36
CA SER A 448 10.13 35.04 -14.88
C SER A 448 11.20 34.43 -15.80
N CYS A 449 10.87 33.40 -16.59
CA CYS A 449 11.79 32.82 -17.57
C CYS A 449 12.14 33.78 -18.76
N GLY A 450 11.34 34.83 -19.01
CA GLY A 450 11.67 35.93 -19.92
C GLY A 450 11.52 35.66 -21.42
N GLU A 451 11.17 34.48 -21.86
CA GLU A 451 11.08 34.09 -23.30
C GLU A 451 9.71 34.39 -23.94
N LEU A 452 9.07 35.50 -23.56
CA LEU A 452 7.68 35.81 -23.99
C LEU A 452 7.55 36.80 -25.16
N ASN A 453 8.61 37.35 -25.69
CA ASN A 453 8.54 38.47 -26.66
C ASN A 453 7.73 38.10 -27.92
N LYS A 454 8.01 36.93 -28.52
CA LYS A 454 7.26 36.45 -29.70
C LYS A 454 5.76 36.21 -29.42
N PHE A 455 5.46 35.78 -28.20
CA PHE A 455 4.07 35.56 -27.78
C PHE A 455 3.33 36.87 -27.51
N LYS A 456 4.04 37.90 -27.02
CA LYS A 456 3.49 39.24 -26.85
C LYS A 456 3.18 39.86 -28.22
N GLU A 457 4.11 39.79 -29.20
CA GLU A 457 3.88 40.23 -30.57
C GLU A 457 2.65 39.54 -31.20
N LEU A 458 2.48 38.23 -30.95
CA LEU A 458 1.31 37.51 -31.43
C LEU A 458 0.03 38.03 -30.78
N VAL A 459 0.00 38.26 -29.45
CA VAL A 459 -1.16 38.82 -28.76
C VAL A 459 -1.48 40.24 -29.29
N GLU A 460 -0.46 41.07 -29.48
CA GLU A 460 -0.62 42.41 -30.03
C GLU A 460 -1.22 42.37 -31.46
N SER A 461 -0.76 41.44 -32.28
CA SER A 461 -1.36 41.25 -33.62
C SER A 461 -2.84 40.84 -33.56
N MET A 462 -3.20 39.92 -32.63
CA MET A 462 -4.59 39.49 -32.44
C MET A 462 -5.51 40.62 -31.91
N VAL A 463 -5.00 41.50 -31.09
CA VAL A 463 -5.71 42.69 -30.60
C VAL A 463 -5.89 43.72 -31.70
N ALA A 464 -4.93 43.82 -32.64
CA ALA A 464 -5.01 44.72 -33.77
C ALA A 464 -5.94 44.23 -34.89
N GLU A 465 -6.23 42.94 -34.95
CA GLU A 465 -7.22 42.39 -35.89
C GLU A 465 -8.61 42.88 -35.52
N LYS A 466 -9.30 43.52 -36.50
CA LYS A 466 -10.70 43.91 -36.33
C LYS A 466 -11.57 42.67 -36.20
N SER A 467 -12.47 42.66 -35.24
CA SER A 467 -13.50 41.63 -35.14
C SER A 467 -14.21 41.45 -36.51
N PRO A 468 -14.46 40.19 -36.96
CA PRO A 468 -15.21 39.97 -38.20
C PRO A 468 -16.57 40.69 -38.11
N GLU A 469 -16.94 41.41 -39.17
CA GLU A 469 -18.22 42.11 -39.22
C GLU A 469 -19.36 41.10 -39.00
N PRO A 470 -20.34 41.44 -38.12
CA PRO A 470 -21.47 40.55 -37.86
C PRO A 470 -22.26 40.37 -39.16
N ALA A 471 -22.68 39.12 -39.42
CA ALA A 471 -23.57 38.81 -40.54
C ALA A 471 -24.82 39.65 -40.44
N GLU A 472 -25.29 40.21 -41.61
CA GLU A 472 -26.47 41.10 -41.71
C GLU A 472 -27.65 40.55 -40.91
N GLY A 473 -28.00 41.19 -39.79
CA GLY A 473 -29.18 40.88 -38.96
C GLY A 473 -29.02 40.98 -37.46
N ASP A 474 -27.81 40.93 -36.91
CA ASP A 474 -27.56 41.03 -35.46
C ASP A 474 -27.00 42.41 -35.09
N SER A 475 -27.79 43.24 -34.42
CA SER A 475 -27.39 44.57 -33.93
C SER A 475 -26.55 44.52 -32.64
N ALA A 476 -25.69 43.53 -32.47
CA ALA A 476 -24.71 43.53 -31.42
C ALA A 476 -23.44 44.20 -31.93
N SER A 477 -23.13 45.39 -31.42
CA SER A 477 -21.86 46.06 -31.64
C SER A 477 -20.71 45.15 -31.25
N ALA A 478 -19.89 44.69 -32.22
CA ALA A 478 -18.72 43.87 -31.97
C ALA A 478 -17.74 44.69 -31.11
N GLU A 479 -17.65 44.37 -29.83
CA GLU A 479 -16.65 44.96 -28.95
C GLU A 479 -15.24 44.50 -29.43
N PRO A 480 -14.24 45.37 -29.39
CA PRO A 480 -12.87 45.02 -29.78
C PRO A 480 -12.34 43.92 -28.84
N ILE A 481 -11.70 42.89 -29.41
CA ILE A 481 -11.11 41.78 -28.63
C ILE A 481 -9.99 42.37 -27.75
N SER A 482 -10.12 42.20 -26.44
CA SER A 482 -9.12 42.67 -25.50
C SER A 482 -8.02 41.62 -25.23
N ALA A 483 -6.85 42.04 -24.83
CA ALA A 483 -5.77 41.12 -24.38
C ALA A 483 -6.26 40.21 -23.25
N ILE A 484 -7.21 40.66 -22.43
CA ILE A 484 -7.83 39.86 -21.35
C ILE A 484 -8.67 38.73 -21.91
N ASP A 485 -9.45 38.99 -23.00
CA ASP A 485 -10.26 37.95 -23.66
C ASP A 485 -9.38 36.88 -24.30
N ILE A 486 -8.27 37.29 -24.93
CA ILE A 486 -7.28 36.37 -25.49
C ILE A 486 -6.65 35.53 -24.39
N ALA A 487 -6.27 36.15 -23.27
CA ALA A 487 -5.71 35.43 -22.13
C ALA A 487 -6.74 34.45 -21.52
N ALA A 488 -8.00 34.87 -21.36
CA ALA A 488 -9.08 34.02 -20.85
C ALA A 488 -9.34 32.83 -21.78
N ALA A 489 -9.37 33.06 -23.10
CA ALA A 489 -9.51 32.01 -24.10
C ALA A 489 -8.32 31.02 -24.07
N ALA A 490 -7.09 31.52 -23.99
CA ALA A 490 -5.88 30.70 -23.85
C ALA A 490 -5.90 29.84 -22.59
N ILE A 491 -6.30 30.39 -21.45
CA ILE A 491 -6.49 29.67 -20.19
C ILE A 491 -7.55 28.59 -20.37
N LYS A 492 -8.70 28.91 -20.96
CA LYS A 492 -9.79 27.94 -21.24
C LYS A 492 -9.34 26.80 -22.15
N MET A 493 -8.50 27.08 -23.15
CA MET A 493 -7.92 26.06 -24.03
C MET A 493 -6.89 25.18 -23.29
N TYR A 494 -6.05 25.77 -22.44
CA TYR A 494 -5.02 25.07 -21.67
C TYR A 494 -5.61 24.07 -20.68
N GLN A 495 -6.74 24.40 -20.07
CA GLN A 495 -7.35 23.57 -19.01
C GLN A 495 -8.20 22.39 -19.51
N LYS A 496 -8.22 22.06 -20.83
CA LYS A 496 -9.07 20.99 -21.41
C LYS A 496 -9.01 19.64 -20.70
N LYS A 497 -7.85 19.27 -20.14
CA LYS A 497 -7.65 18.00 -19.41
C LYS A 497 -7.96 18.10 -17.91
N GLN A 498 -7.75 19.25 -17.30
CA GLN A 498 -7.98 19.51 -15.88
C GLN A 498 -8.63 20.88 -15.72
N PRO A 499 -9.98 20.95 -15.68
CA PRO A 499 -10.67 22.22 -15.54
C PRO A 499 -10.32 22.90 -14.21
N LEU A 500 -10.03 24.20 -14.24
CA LEU A 500 -9.75 25.00 -13.03
C LEU A 500 -10.97 25.05 -12.11
N PHE A 501 -12.16 24.97 -12.68
CA PHE A 501 -13.45 24.98 -11.99
C PHE A 501 -14.18 23.66 -12.25
N PRO A 502 -13.89 22.59 -11.48
CA PRO A 502 -14.50 21.28 -11.70
C PRO A 502 -15.95 21.26 -11.18
N GLU A 503 -16.86 20.70 -11.98
CA GLU A 503 -18.16 20.27 -11.50
C GLU A 503 -18.03 18.87 -10.91
N LEU A 504 -18.09 18.77 -9.59
CA LEU A 504 -17.97 17.49 -8.88
C LEU A 504 -19.36 16.96 -8.56
N PRO A 505 -19.72 15.72 -9.02
CA PRO A 505 -20.97 15.11 -8.63
C PRO A 505 -21.01 14.89 -7.11
N PRO A 506 -22.18 15.07 -6.46
CA PRO A 506 -22.30 14.75 -5.03
C PRO A 506 -22.04 13.25 -4.84
N LEU A 507 -21.09 12.92 -3.97
CA LEU A 507 -20.91 11.54 -3.53
C LEU A 507 -21.88 11.34 -2.37
N ASP A 508 -22.91 10.49 -2.56
CA ASP A 508 -23.86 10.17 -1.50
C ASP A 508 -23.12 9.74 -0.23
N SER A 509 -23.11 10.58 0.79
CA SER A 509 -22.68 10.17 2.12
C SER A 509 -23.60 9.02 2.56
N PRO A 510 -23.08 7.97 3.23
CA PRO A 510 -23.93 6.96 3.80
C PRO A 510 -24.88 7.66 4.78
N ARG A 511 -26.18 7.73 4.47
CA ARG A 511 -27.18 8.26 5.38
C ARG A 511 -27.01 7.54 6.71
N GLU A 512 -26.62 8.27 7.75
CA GLU A 512 -26.71 7.80 9.11
C GLU A 512 -28.14 7.33 9.32
N ARG A 513 -28.28 6.06 9.57
CA ARG A 513 -29.53 5.50 10.06
C ARG A 513 -29.71 6.13 11.44
N ARG A 514 -30.46 7.26 11.50
CA ARG A 514 -30.84 7.87 12.76
C ARG A 514 -31.36 6.74 13.64
N GLU A 515 -30.64 6.47 14.72
CA GLU A 515 -31.15 5.67 15.84
C GLU A 515 -32.39 6.38 16.34
N ARG A 516 -33.54 5.92 15.90
CA ARG A 516 -34.79 6.25 16.54
C ARG A 516 -34.82 5.51 17.87
N GLY A 517 -34.25 6.14 18.88
CA GLY A 517 -34.59 5.87 20.26
C GLY A 517 -36.08 6.13 20.46
N GLY A 518 -36.70 5.26 21.21
CA GLY A 518 -38.06 4.97 21.42
C GLY A 518 -39.07 6.08 21.67
N ARG A 519 -40.33 5.65 21.51
CA ARG A 519 -41.59 6.27 21.96
C ARG A 519 -42.16 7.35 21.06
N ASP A 520 -43.05 6.96 20.15
CA ASP A 520 -44.48 7.20 20.25
C ASP A 520 -45.21 6.41 19.17
N ALA A 521 -46.16 5.60 19.59
CA ALA A 521 -47.12 4.93 18.75
C ALA A 521 -48.20 5.95 18.32
N GLY A 522 -48.25 6.24 17.03
CA GLY A 522 -49.24 7.15 16.46
C GLY A 522 -49.14 7.13 14.92
N ASP A 523 -50.01 6.40 14.28
CA ASP A 523 -50.48 6.49 12.92
C ASP A 523 -49.53 7.12 11.86
N ALA A 524 -48.74 6.29 11.18
CA ALA A 524 -48.26 6.57 9.83
C ALA A 524 -48.24 5.27 9.03
N MET A 525 -49.10 5.20 8.04
CA MET A 525 -49.18 4.12 7.07
C MET A 525 -47.84 3.66 6.53
N PRO A 526 -47.58 2.35 6.37
CA PRO A 526 -46.35 1.81 5.80
C PRO A 526 -46.30 2.19 4.30
N ARG A 527 -45.22 2.87 3.85
CA ARG A 527 -44.88 2.92 2.43
C ARG A 527 -44.64 1.49 1.97
N GLU A 528 -45.51 1.02 1.11
CA GLU A 528 -45.48 -0.27 0.45
C GLU A 528 -44.09 -0.53 -0.15
N ARG A 529 -43.38 -1.47 0.46
CA ARG A 529 -42.40 -2.30 -0.22
C ARG A 529 -43.21 -3.01 -1.30
N ARG A 530 -43.03 -2.70 -2.57
CA ARG A 530 -43.65 -3.47 -3.66
C ARG A 530 -43.25 -4.92 -3.45
N GLU A 531 -44.11 -5.68 -2.83
CA GLU A 531 -44.08 -7.13 -2.84
C GLU A 531 -44.30 -7.53 -4.29
N ARG A 532 -43.27 -8.11 -4.90
CA ARG A 532 -43.42 -8.79 -6.17
C ARG A 532 -44.38 -9.93 -5.91
N LYS A 533 -45.55 -9.87 -6.52
CA LYS A 533 -46.55 -10.96 -6.42
C LYS A 533 -45.94 -12.20 -7.07
N GLU A 534 -45.64 -13.20 -6.26
CA GLU A 534 -45.25 -14.52 -6.75
C GLU A 534 -46.56 -15.22 -7.19
N GLY A 535 -46.62 -15.61 -8.46
CA GLY A 535 -47.65 -16.47 -8.98
C GLY A 535 -47.61 -17.87 -8.34
N ALA A 536 -48.63 -18.68 -8.51
CA ALA A 536 -48.83 -19.99 -7.88
C ALA A 536 -47.67 -21.01 -8.02
N ASN A 537 -46.72 -20.77 -8.98
CA ASN A 537 -45.54 -21.62 -9.24
C ASN A 537 -44.20 -20.96 -8.84
N GLY A 538 -44.22 -19.90 -8.02
CA GLY A 538 -42.98 -19.17 -7.61
C GLY A 538 -42.26 -18.48 -8.76
N ILE A 539 -42.95 -18.14 -9.85
CA ILE A 539 -42.54 -17.38 -11.00
C ILE A 539 -43.19 -16.00 -10.91
N GLU A 540 -42.52 -14.93 -11.27
CA GLU A 540 -43.06 -13.57 -11.27
C GLU A 540 -44.18 -13.46 -12.33
N GLU A 541 -45.28 -12.77 -12.03
CA GLU A 541 -46.43 -12.63 -12.93
C GLU A 541 -45.98 -11.91 -14.22
N GLY A 542 -46.25 -12.52 -15.41
CA GLY A 542 -45.77 -12.04 -16.72
C GLY A 542 -44.38 -12.56 -17.12
N PHE A 543 -43.82 -13.58 -16.37
CA PHE A 543 -42.55 -14.20 -16.73
C PHE A 543 -42.74 -15.70 -16.98
N LEU A 544 -41.94 -16.24 -17.92
CA LEU A 544 -41.81 -17.69 -18.15
C LEU A 544 -40.42 -18.15 -17.74
N ARG A 545 -40.36 -19.42 -17.26
CA ARG A 545 -39.08 -20.02 -16.88
C ARG A 545 -38.51 -20.83 -18.04
N TYR A 546 -37.26 -20.53 -18.38
CA TYR A 546 -36.51 -21.20 -19.44
C TYR A 546 -35.39 -22.05 -18.85
N TYR A 547 -35.10 -23.16 -19.51
CA TYR A 547 -34.02 -24.10 -19.21
C TYR A 547 -32.84 -23.84 -20.12
N LEU A 548 -31.62 -23.92 -19.56
CA LEU A 548 -30.34 -23.88 -20.26
C LEU A 548 -29.52 -25.11 -19.89
N ALA A 549 -29.00 -25.84 -20.86
CA ALA A 549 -28.19 -27.06 -20.68
C ALA A 549 -26.76 -26.79 -20.19
N VAL A 550 -26.49 -25.64 -19.59
CA VAL A 550 -25.21 -25.22 -19.03
C VAL A 550 -25.30 -24.90 -17.55
N GLY A 551 -24.33 -25.33 -16.75
CA GLY A 551 -24.34 -25.20 -15.32
C GLY A 551 -22.97 -24.91 -14.70
N ARG A 552 -22.84 -25.16 -13.39
CA ARG A 552 -21.58 -24.93 -12.66
C ARG A 552 -20.42 -25.82 -13.13
N LEU A 553 -20.72 -27.01 -13.63
CA LEU A 553 -19.69 -27.92 -14.17
C LEU A 553 -19.07 -27.41 -15.46
N ASP A 554 -19.80 -26.56 -16.19
CA ASP A 554 -19.34 -25.90 -17.43
C ASP A 554 -18.65 -24.56 -17.12
N HIS A 555 -18.36 -24.27 -15.86
CA HIS A 555 -17.75 -23.02 -15.36
C HIS A 555 -18.54 -21.75 -15.73
N VAL A 556 -19.87 -21.86 -15.86
CA VAL A 556 -20.77 -20.75 -16.18
C VAL A 556 -21.16 -20.03 -14.88
N SER A 557 -21.16 -18.71 -14.92
CA SER A 557 -21.64 -17.83 -13.84
C SER A 557 -22.94 -17.12 -14.26
N PRO A 558 -23.72 -16.58 -13.32
CA PRO A 558 -24.92 -15.80 -13.63
C PRO A 558 -24.65 -14.62 -14.58
N LYS A 559 -23.46 -14.02 -14.51
CA LYS A 559 -23.05 -12.92 -15.41
C LYS A 559 -22.87 -13.38 -16.85
N ASP A 560 -22.35 -14.60 -17.05
CA ASP A 560 -22.18 -15.16 -18.40
C ASP A 560 -23.52 -15.43 -19.04
N ILE A 561 -24.53 -15.89 -18.27
CA ILE A 561 -25.90 -16.11 -18.73
C ILE A 561 -26.58 -14.78 -19.10
N VAL A 562 -26.47 -13.76 -18.22
CA VAL A 562 -27.03 -12.43 -18.50
C VAL A 562 -26.39 -11.82 -19.72
N GLY A 563 -25.05 -11.92 -19.85
CA GLY A 563 -24.31 -11.38 -20.99
C GLY A 563 -24.71 -12.02 -22.31
N ALA A 564 -24.87 -13.36 -22.33
CA ALA A 564 -25.29 -14.11 -23.53
C ALA A 564 -26.73 -13.78 -23.93
N ILE A 565 -27.67 -13.80 -23.00
CA ILE A 565 -29.09 -13.49 -23.28
C ILE A 565 -29.25 -12.04 -23.71
N ALA A 566 -28.58 -11.09 -23.07
CA ALA A 566 -28.65 -9.67 -23.43
C ALA A 566 -28.00 -9.38 -24.80
N GLY A 567 -26.88 -10.04 -25.10
CA GLY A 567 -26.14 -9.88 -26.37
C GLY A 567 -26.83 -10.53 -27.55
N GLU A 568 -27.19 -11.82 -27.45
CA GLU A 568 -27.79 -12.60 -28.53
C GLU A 568 -29.27 -12.24 -28.75
N GLY A 569 -30.02 -12.01 -27.66
CA GLY A 569 -31.43 -11.67 -27.70
C GLY A 569 -31.71 -10.17 -27.86
N ASN A 570 -30.69 -9.32 -27.82
CA ASN A 570 -30.82 -7.84 -27.77
C ASN A 570 -31.85 -7.36 -26.73
N ILE A 571 -31.86 -8.01 -25.58
CA ILE A 571 -32.79 -7.76 -24.48
C ILE A 571 -32.06 -6.94 -23.39
N SER A 572 -32.74 -5.93 -22.82
CA SER A 572 -32.18 -5.20 -21.69
C SER A 572 -31.97 -6.14 -20.50
N SER A 573 -30.82 -6.08 -19.87
CA SER A 573 -30.50 -6.87 -18.67
C SER A 573 -31.50 -6.65 -17.51
N SER A 574 -32.23 -5.54 -17.51
CA SER A 574 -33.31 -5.24 -16.55
C SER A 574 -34.57 -6.10 -16.72
N LEU A 575 -34.74 -6.69 -17.89
CA LEU A 575 -35.86 -7.61 -18.21
C LEU A 575 -35.54 -9.08 -17.92
N ILE A 576 -34.30 -9.39 -17.52
CA ILE A 576 -33.90 -10.73 -17.14
C ILE A 576 -34.22 -10.92 -15.66
N GLY A 577 -35.13 -11.86 -15.37
CA GLY A 577 -35.60 -12.15 -14.04
C GLY A 577 -34.63 -13.05 -13.25
N ARG A 578 -35.18 -13.92 -12.41
CA ARG A 578 -34.39 -14.77 -11.49
C ARG A 578 -33.62 -15.85 -12.24
N ILE A 579 -32.31 -15.95 -11.99
CA ILE A 579 -31.43 -17.01 -12.51
C ILE A 579 -31.10 -17.99 -11.37
N LYS A 580 -31.33 -19.28 -11.60
CA LYS A 580 -30.94 -20.37 -10.69
C LYS A 580 -29.90 -21.25 -11.40
N LEU A 581 -28.73 -21.40 -10.80
CA LEU A 581 -27.60 -22.18 -11.34
C LEU A 581 -27.53 -23.54 -10.62
N PHE A 582 -27.63 -24.61 -11.38
CA PHE A 582 -27.46 -26.01 -10.93
C PHE A 582 -26.10 -26.55 -11.44
N ASN A 583 -25.79 -27.80 -11.08
CA ASN A 583 -24.51 -28.37 -11.48
C ASN A 583 -24.38 -28.58 -12.99
N LYS A 584 -25.43 -29.09 -13.64
CA LYS A 584 -25.46 -29.48 -15.05
C LYS A 584 -26.35 -28.61 -15.93
N PHE A 585 -27.14 -27.73 -15.37
CA PHE A 585 -28.09 -26.87 -16.08
C PHE A 585 -28.33 -25.58 -15.31
N SER A 586 -29.01 -24.64 -15.94
CA SER A 586 -29.48 -23.41 -15.30
C SER A 586 -30.89 -23.10 -15.69
N THR A 587 -31.58 -22.28 -14.90
CA THR A 587 -32.91 -21.76 -15.25
C THR A 587 -32.87 -20.22 -15.18
N VAL A 588 -33.56 -19.58 -16.11
CA VAL A 588 -33.72 -18.12 -16.18
C VAL A 588 -35.18 -17.77 -16.37
N GLU A 589 -35.64 -16.70 -15.74
CA GLU A 589 -37.01 -16.17 -15.93
C GLU A 589 -36.91 -14.98 -16.90
N LEU A 590 -37.71 -15.01 -18.00
CA LEU A 590 -37.81 -13.96 -19.00
C LEU A 590 -39.27 -13.59 -19.21
N PRO A 591 -39.57 -12.35 -19.67
CA PRO A 591 -40.94 -11.93 -19.96
C PRO A 591 -41.64 -12.85 -20.98
N ASP A 592 -42.90 -13.13 -20.75
CA ASP A 592 -43.74 -13.93 -21.66
C ASP A 592 -44.05 -13.19 -23.00
N SER A 593 -43.82 -11.90 -23.04
CA SER A 593 -44.03 -11.01 -24.20
C SER A 593 -42.88 -11.02 -25.23
N LEU A 594 -41.88 -11.91 -25.11
CA LEU A 594 -40.77 -12.01 -26.05
C LEU A 594 -41.25 -12.50 -27.41
N SER A 595 -40.77 -11.87 -28.51
CA SER A 595 -41.12 -12.29 -29.86
C SER A 595 -40.51 -13.66 -30.21
N GLN A 596 -41.15 -14.37 -31.13
CA GLN A 596 -40.67 -15.70 -31.53
C GLN A 596 -39.31 -15.65 -32.21
N GLU A 597 -38.97 -14.56 -32.90
CA GLU A 597 -37.65 -14.33 -33.50
C GLU A 597 -36.54 -14.25 -32.46
N VAL A 598 -36.79 -13.60 -31.31
CA VAL A 598 -35.82 -13.52 -30.20
C VAL A 598 -35.62 -14.91 -29.55
N LEU A 599 -36.71 -15.67 -29.40
CA LEU A 599 -36.63 -17.05 -28.86
C LEU A 599 -35.86 -18.00 -29.78
N GLU A 600 -35.98 -17.83 -31.12
CA GLU A 600 -35.21 -18.60 -32.10
C GLU A 600 -33.72 -18.27 -32.00
N HIS A 601 -33.31 -16.99 -31.93
CA HIS A 601 -31.94 -16.59 -31.72
C HIS A 601 -31.36 -17.13 -30.41
N LEU A 602 -32.14 -17.08 -29.31
CA LEU A 602 -31.71 -17.63 -28.05
C LEU A 602 -31.60 -19.16 -28.05
N SER A 603 -32.32 -19.85 -28.94
CA SER A 603 -32.22 -21.33 -29.03
C SER A 603 -30.89 -21.81 -29.59
N GLU A 604 -30.21 -21.00 -30.41
CA GLU A 604 -28.89 -21.26 -31.01
C GLU A 604 -27.74 -20.71 -30.18
N MET A 605 -28.05 -20.09 -29.02
CA MET A 605 -27.07 -19.40 -28.16
C MET A 605 -26.05 -20.36 -27.58
N THR A 606 -24.78 -19.92 -27.58
CA THR A 606 -23.67 -20.61 -26.90
C THR A 606 -23.16 -19.80 -25.71
N ILE A 607 -22.87 -20.47 -24.58
CA ILE A 607 -22.30 -19.85 -23.38
C ILE A 607 -20.96 -20.48 -23.08
N ARG A 608 -19.88 -19.71 -23.16
CA ARG A 608 -18.49 -20.17 -22.99
C ARG A 608 -18.13 -21.35 -23.92
N GLY A 609 -18.67 -21.34 -25.15
CA GLY A 609 -18.42 -22.39 -26.15
C GLY A 609 -19.25 -23.66 -25.98
N ASN A 610 -20.17 -23.69 -25.01
CA ASN A 610 -21.12 -24.78 -24.83
C ASN A 610 -22.50 -24.37 -25.35
N ASP A 611 -23.17 -25.27 -26.06
CA ASP A 611 -24.53 -25.08 -26.55
C ASP A 611 -25.52 -24.98 -25.38
N ALA A 612 -26.17 -23.84 -25.25
CA ALA A 612 -27.07 -23.57 -24.12
C ALA A 612 -28.41 -24.35 -24.20
N ARG A 613 -28.80 -24.86 -25.36
CA ARG A 613 -30.09 -25.57 -25.62
C ARG A 613 -31.25 -24.90 -24.93
N PHE A 614 -31.43 -23.62 -25.18
CA PHE A 614 -32.42 -22.77 -24.57
C PHE A 614 -33.81 -23.22 -24.94
N ARG A 615 -34.70 -23.46 -23.94
CA ARG A 615 -36.11 -23.89 -24.17
C ARG A 615 -36.99 -23.51 -22.99
N VAL A 616 -38.29 -23.40 -23.25
CA VAL A 616 -39.30 -23.20 -22.19
C VAL A 616 -39.34 -24.42 -21.27
N MET A 617 -39.35 -24.18 -19.98
CA MET A 617 -39.44 -25.24 -18.98
C MET A 617 -40.91 -25.57 -18.71
N THR A 618 -41.37 -26.75 -19.16
CA THR A 618 -42.75 -27.23 -19.00
C THR A 618 -42.96 -28.07 -17.74
N ASP A 619 -41.88 -28.60 -17.12
CA ASP A 619 -41.90 -29.40 -15.92
C ASP A 619 -41.07 -28.76 -14.79
N GLU A 620 -41.45 -28.98 -13.52
CA GLU A 620 -40.64 -28.53 -12.38
C GLU A 620 -39.21 -29.11 -12.46
N PRO A 621 -38.18 -28.29 -12.12
CA PRO A 621 -36.82 -28.79 -12.10
C PRO A 621 -36.71 -29.93 -11.10
N PRO A 622 -35.94 -31.00 -11.40
CA PRO A 622 -35.72 -32.09 -10.45
C PRO A 622 -35.17 -31.49 -9.15
N THR A 623 -35.97 -31.57 -8.10
CA THR A 623 -35.63 -31.14 -6.74
C THR A 623 -34.66 -32.13 -6.15
N GLY A 624 -33.38 -32.03 -6.54
CA GLY A 624 -32.27 -32.70 -5.88
C GLY A 624 -31.58 -31.73 -4.92
N PRO A 625 -31.17 -32.15 -3.72
CA PRO A 625 -30.50 -31.27 -2.78
C PRO A 625 -29.19 -30.76 -3.37
N ALA A 626 -28.95 -29.45 -3.26
CA ALA A 626 -27.70 -28.85 -3.63
C ALA A 626 -26.56 -29.49 -2.81
N PRO A 627 -25.44 -29.98 -3.43
CA PRO A 627 -24.35 -30.54 -2.67
C PRO A 627 -23.66 -29.42 -1.90
N GLY A 628 -23.84 -29.41 -0.57
CA GLY A 628 -23.21 -28.46 0.32
C GLY A 628 -24.06 -27.85 1.43
N THR A 629 -25.35 -28.11 1.44
CA THR A 629 -26.20 -27.72 2.58
C THR A 629 -26.56 -28.97 3.39
N HIS A 630 -25.77 -29.26 4.41
CA HIS A 630 -26.25 -30.14 5.48
C HIS A 630 -27.43 -29.45 6.20
N PRO A 631 -28.53 -30.16 6.46
CA PRO A 631 -29.62 -29.62 7.28
C PRO A 631 -29.07 -29.31 8.67
N ARG A 632 -29.21 -28.08 9.11
CA ARG A 632 -29.07 -27.75 10.53
C ARG A 632 -30.30 -28.34 11.25
N GLU A 633 -30.15 -29.53 11.76
CA GLU A 633 -31.06 -30.03 12.77
C GLU A 633 -30.96 -29.17 14.02
N SER A 634 -32.07 -28.57 14.37
CA SER A 634 -32.31 -27.95 15.66
C SER A 634 -32.24 -29.02 16.75
N ARG A 635 -31.10 -29.15 17.43
CA ARG A 635 -30.97 -29.98 18.63
C ARG A 635 -31.32 -29.15 19.85
N SER A 636 -32.47 -29.45 20.41
CA SER A 636 -32.84 -29.17 21.78
C SER A 636 -31.86 -29.87 22.73
N PHE A 637 -31.42 -29.14 23.73
CA PHE A 637 -30.62 -29.65 24.84
C PHE A 637 -31.30 -30.80 25.57
N HIS A 638 -30.68 -31.99 25.55
CA HIS A 638 -30.83 -32.97 26.62
C HIS A 638 -29.46 -33.50 27.04
N ARG A 639 -29.27 -33.44 28.32
CA ARG A 639 -28.11 -33.78 29.12
C ARG A 639 -27.98 -35.31 29.27
N GLY A 640 -26.76 -35.87 29.02
CA GLY A 640 -26.36 -37.07 29.70
C GLY A 640 -25.83 -38.22 28.86
N LYS A 641 -24.61 -38.59 29.20
CA LYS A 641 -23.88 -39.85 29.21
C LYS A 641 -22.75 -40.04 28.23
N LYS A 642 -21.57 -40.21 28.84
CA LYS A 642 -20.30 -40.67 28.29
C LYS A 642 -20.46 -42.01 27.54
N PHE A 643 -19.79 -42.12 26.38
CA PHE A 643 -19.18 -43.37 25.93
C PHE A 643 -17.92 -43.09 25.15
N GLU A 644 -16.82 -43.70 25.58
CA GLU A 644 -15.53 -43.79 24.92
C GLU A 644 -15.64 -44.71 23.69
N SER A 645 -15.02 -44.33 22.57
CA SER A 645 -14.38 -45.29 21.67
C SER A 645 -13.48 -44.54 20.67
N GLU A 646 -12.20 -44.83 20.81
CA GLU A 646 -11.09 -44.49 19.89
C GLU A 646 -11.32 -45.01 18.47
N ARG A 647 -11.04 -44.19 17.45
CA ARG A 647 -10.46 -44.60 16.15
C ARG A 647 -9.68 -43.42 15.54
N PRO A 648 -8.43 -43.66 15.05
CA PRO A 648 -7.55 -42.60 14.61
C PRO A 648 -7.83 -42.13 13.17
N PHE A 649 -7.67 -40.85 12.94
CA PHE A 649 -7.71 -40.21 11.62
C PHE A 649 -6.48 -40.60 10.80
N GLU A 650 -6.64 -41.28 9.70
CA GLU A 650 -5.61 -41.67 8.76
C GLU A 650 -5.39 -40.53 7.73
N ASN A 651 -4.14 -40.07 7.66
CA ASN A 651 -3.67 -38.91 6.94
C ASN A 651 -3.58 -39.21 5.42
N ARG A 652 -4.11 -38.34 4.59
CA ARG A 652 -4.18 -38.44 3.12
C ARG A 652 -2.81 -38.62 2.41
N LYS A 653 -1.69 -38.40 3.11
CA LYS A 653 -0.31 -38.65 2.60
C LYS A 653 0.05 -40.14 2.54
N ALA A 654 -0.54 -40.99 3.34
CA ALA A 654 -0.27 -42.43 3.37
C ALA A 654 -0.87 -43.21 2.18
N ARG A 655 -1.89 -42.67 1.53
CA ARG A 655 -2.55 -43.31 0.38
C ARG A 655 -1.76 -43.14 -0.95
N ARG A 656 -0.88 -42.15 -1.04
CA ARG A 656 -0.01 -41.94 -2.23
C ARG A 656 1.28 -42.76 -2.19
N ALA A 657 1.73 -43.18 -1.00
CA ALA A 657 2.94 -43.99 -0.85
C ALA A 657 2.73 -45.49 -1.16
N ARG A 658 1.48 -46.00 -1.02
CA ARG A 658 1.17 -47.40 -1.30
C ARG A 658 0.94 -47.71 -2.80
N GLN A 659 0.79 -46.74 -3.67
CA GLN A 659 0.66 -46.94 -5.14
C GLN A 659 1.98 -47.07 -5.86
N PHE A 660 3.12 -46.85 -5.20
CA PHE A 660 4.48 -46.97 -5.80
C PHE A 660 5.26 -48.22 -5.32
N ALA A 661 4.69 -49.02 -4.42
CA ALA A 661 5.37 -50.18 -3.85
C ALA A 661 5.13 -51.53 -4.60
N ASP A 662 4.22 -51.57 -5.57
CA ASP A 662 3.85 -52.80 -6.30
C ASP A 662 4.33 -52.83 -7.76
N ARG A 663 5.59 -52.42 -8.04
CA ARG A 663 6.26 -52.74 -9.29
C ARG A 663 7.52 -53.55 -9.03
N LYS A 664 7.45 -54.86 -9.42
CA LYS A 664 8.58 -55.79 -9.41
C LYS A 664 9.67 -55.35 -10.37
N PRO A 665 10.96 -55.60 -10.07
CA PRO A 665 12.09 -55.29 -10.96
C PRO A 665 12.30 -56.44 -11.95
N GLY A 666 12.57 -56.12 -13.21
CA GLY A 666 13.05 -57.09 -14.21
C GLY A 666 12.66 -56.72 -15.63
N GLN A 667 13.55 -56.12 -16.36
CA GLN A 667 14.11 -56.53 -17.65
C GLN A 667 14.78 -55.31 -18.32
N PHE A 668 16.10 -55.43 -18.40
CA PHE A 668 16.96 -54.61 -19.25
C PHE A 668 16.78 -55.12 -20.69
N ASP A 669 16.54 -54.23 -21.64
CA ASP A 669 16.79 -54.43 -23.06
C ASP A 669 17.73 -53.34 -23.57
N ASP A 670 18.92 -53.79 -23.90
CA ASP A 670 19.97 -53.09 -24.62
C ASP A 670 19.53 -52.75 -26.05
N LYS A 671 19.62 -51.50 -26.46
CA LYS A 671 19.82 -51.09 -27.85
C LYS A 671 20.77 -49.91 -27.95
N PRO A 672 21.70 -49.94 -28.91
CA PRO A 672 22.91 -49.11 -28.92
C PRO A 672 22.68 -47.70 -29.50
N PHE A 673 23.46 -46.78 -28.96
CA PHE A 673 23.68 -45.43 -29.43
C PHE A 673 24.25 -45.42 -30.86
N ARG A 674 23.64 -44.71 -31.77
CA ARG A 674 24.13 -44.42 -33.11
C ARG A 674 24.55 -42.95 -33.17
N GLU A 675 25.87 -42.75 -33.19
CA GLU A 675 26.52 -41.50 -33.57
C GLU A 675 26.10 -41.08 -34.99
N LYS A 676 25.78 -39.83 -35.15
CA LYS A 676 25.87 -39.15 -36.47
C LYS A 676 26.65 -37.85 -36.29
N SER A 677 27.90 -37.95 -36.69
CA SER A 677 28.76 -36.86 -37.14
C SER A 677 28.15 -36.14 -38.36
N GLY A 678 28.25 -34.82 -38.37
CA GLY A 678 27.82 -33.99 -39.51
C GLY A 678 28.40 -32.59 -39.41
N ASP A 679 29.64 -32.47 -39.79
CA ASP A 679 30.32 -31.21 -40.17
C ASP A 679 29.50 -30.40 -41.16
N LYS A 680 29.46 -29.07 -40.97
CA LYS A 680 29.57 -28.07 -42.05
C LYS A 680 29.84 -26.65 -41.49
N PRO A 681 30.43 -25.72 -42.30
CA PRO A 681 31.57 -24.93 -41.87
C PRO A 681 31.27 -23.40 -41.69
N PHE A 682 32.26 -22.75 -41.07
CA PHE A 682 32.48 -21.29 -41.00
C PHE A 682 32.20 -20.55 -42.31
N ARG A 683 31.52 -19.42 -42.21
CA ARG A 683 31.59 -18.31 -43.18
C ARG A 683 31.93 -17.00 -42.49
N LYS A 684 33.17 -16.55 -42.66
CA LYS A 684 33.66 -15.17 -42.49
C LYS A 684 33.11 -14.31 -43.61
N THR A 685 32.70 -13.09 -43.28
CA THR A 685 32.82 -11.80 -44.04
C THR A 685 32.12 -10.76 -43.23
N ARG A 686 32.47 -9.50 -43.08
CA ARG A 686 33.54 -8.59 -43.53
C ARG A 686 33.32 -7.25 -42.80
N ARG A 687 34.36 -6.63 -42.40
CA ARG A 687 34.51 -5.22 -41.98
C ARG A 687 34.00 -4.24 -43.06
N PHE A 688 33.37 -3.14 -42.58
CA PHE A 688 33.42 -1.78 -43.10
C PHE A 688 32.90 -0.93 -41.94
N GLY A 689 33.52 0.10 -41.43
CA GLY A 689 34.39 1.16 -41.90
C GLY A 689 33.67 2.47 -42.02
N ARG A 690 33.91 3.33 -40.99
CA ARG A 690 33.84 4.82 -40.96
C ARG A 690 32.70 5.52 -41.73
N HIS A 691 31.87 6.27 -41.04
CA HIS A 691 31.98 7.73 -40.86
C HIS A 691 31.20 8.16 -39.66
#